data_8daea519802387129cfd967a33d29421
#
_entry.id   8daea519802387129cfd967a33d29421
#
_cell.length_a   1.000
_cell.length_b   1.000
_cell.length_c   1.000
_cell.angle_alpha   90.00
_cell.angle_beta   90.00
_cell.angle_gamma   90.00
#
_symmetry.space_group_name_H-M   'P 1'
#
loop_
_entity.id
_entity.type
_entity.pdbx_description
1 polymer ?
#
loop_
_entity_poly.entity_id
_entity_poly.type
_entity_poly.pdbx_seq_one_letter_code
_entity_poly.pdbx_strand_id
1 'polypeptide(L)'
;MRSSFVLAALVGLAATSPAPAPHCLVTGDCGNELESRQISVVITNIIDTVNCKIFKICKPTTTTTTSRPAAATTTSTRPVVPAVTTTTSPIGVRTTTSTSVPATVVTTTAAATATSTGTGTTTSSGTAGTALPSASSCDSTVLILAPQPQDTMRCQIGLVSVLGMLASAHPAPALDARQASGSAVASPAPSDTNNNPQESAVPVITTATGTVATAAPVQATDAPASDGSDSDAAGVAGTVLILARDEYSASLGSAGLVGYGINYEHYIVPKEGRDLPKLNSTLKHGNYAGIIVTDALAYEYDDGWHSAFSTEQWAAIHSYQADFRVRMVRINEYPGPQFGVTTVGGGCCGAGVEQLISFTDVSDFPTANLKVNAGVSSQGLYHYPATITDTKTTKQVAKFAGGPGVVEGAAAVINNFDGREQFVWFTSWAPEWSATSNYLQHSHIHWMTRGLFLGKRKVHLSAQVDDLQLETDLYYPAGTVFKIRTGDLDAHIAWQRDINSRLAAGSEFWLELAHNGNGDIISATADNRPQDGVCNPNYAVDYPEQIDTPLEFQKPLGTGQDIWGTEFTEYGWSKTCAQRDEFASWFLDSSNLNAFAHLSHTFTHMGLNNATYKDTEREIQFNQAWMTQMGIDKATKFSPKGLVPPAITGMHNGDAIRAWMTNGITNVVGDNTRPPLRAKNEYWPLISNVADNGYDGLLIIPRYATTIYFNCDTAECTTREWIETSAGKGDFNSLLDNARAENTRHLLGLHADPYMFHQANMRQIDMPSITVGSQTGKMSLIMSWVETITQEMGRLTNWPITSLKHDDIGKSFSDRMALDQCEPKLSYSYSNGTTISSVTVSAKGNSCRVPVPVTIPAGTVTSSGAVQADQVGSEPPIQWVTLNGSPVTLNLGQTVGGA
;
A
#
# COMPACT_ATOMS: atom_id res chain seq x y z
N MET A 1 -18.51 -14.79 20.88
CA MET A 1 -17.86 -14.40 19.61
C MET A 1 -18.48 -13.17 18.93
N ARG A 2 -19.76 -12.85 19.15
CA ARG A 2 -20.49 -11.86 18.34
C ARG A 2 -20.30 -10.38 18.75
N SER A 3 -19.85 -10.12 19.97
CA SER A 3 -19.80 -8.72 20.50
C SER A 3 -18.43 -8.07 20.43
N SER A 4 -17.34 -8.82 20.51
CA SER A 4 -15.98 -8.30 20.58
C SER A 4 -15.43 -7.87 19.21
N PHE A 5 -15.90 -8.48 18.12
CA PHE A 5 -15.47 -8.16 16.76
C PHE A 5 -15.86 -6.76 16.29
N VAL A 6 -17.06 -6.30 16.66
CA VAL A 6 -17.57 -4.99 16.23
C VAL A 6 -16.79 -3.85 16.88
N LEU A 7 -16.34 -4.05 18.14
CA LEU A 7 -15.62 -2.98 18.86
C LEU A 7 -14.17 -2.82 18.39
N ALA A 8 -13.47 -3.92 18.11
CA ALA A 8 -12.10 -3.88 17.61
C ALA A 8 -12.03 -3.31 16.18
N ALA A 9 -12.98 -3.68 15.32
CA ALA A 9 -13.07 -3.13 13.96
C ALA A 9 -13.44 -1.63 13.95
N LEU A 10 -14.31 -1.17 14.84
CA LEU A 10 -14.69 0.23 14.94
C LEU A 10 -13.55 1.13 15.41
N VAL A 11 -12.66 0.65 16.28
CA VAL A 11 -11.50 1.42 16.74
C VAL A 11 -10.38 1.42 15.68
N GLY A 12 -10.18 0.32 14.96
CA GLY A 12 -9.22 0.24 13.86
C GLY A 12 -9.59 1.13 12.66
N LEU A 13 -10.88 1.27 12.37
CA LEU A 13 -11.37 2.03 11.23
C LEU A 13 -11.46 3.55 11.49
N ALA A 14 -11.57 3.98 12.74
CA ALA A 14 -11.50 5.41 13.08
C ALA A 14 -10.11 6.03 12.84
N ALA A 15 -9.07 5.21 12.64
CA ALA A 15 -7.71 5.65 12.38
C ALA A 15 -7.34 5.74 10.88
N THR A 16 -8.22 5.36 9.95
CA THR A 16 -7.89 5.21 8.52
C THR A 16 -8.11 6.44 7.63
N SER A 17 -8.44 7.59 8.20
CA SER A 17 -8.48 8.84 7.44
C SER A 17 -7.37 9.78 7.88
N PRO A 18 -6.30 9.96 7.11
CA PRO A 18 -5.46 11.14 7.27
C PRO A 18 -6.16 12.34 6.62
N ALA A 19 -7.03 12.99 7.39
CA ALA A 19 -7.26 14.40 7.10
C ALA A 19 -6.01 15.16 7.55
N PRO A 20 -5.49 16.12 6.77
CA PRO A 20 -4.37 16.93 7.20
C PRO A 20 -4.76 17.65 8.49
N ALA A 21 -4.06 17.36 9.57
CA ALA A 21 -4.24 18.07 10.83
C ALA A 21 -3.87 19.54 10.63
N PRO A 22 -4.74 20.49 10.99
CA PRO A 22 -4.30 21.86 11.11
C PRO A 22 -3.35 21.95 12.29
N HIS A 23 -2.14 22.41 12.07
CA HIS A 23 -1.24 22.82 13.14
C HIS A 23 -1.89 23.96 13.94
N CYS A 24 -2.48 23.65 15.09
CA CYS A 24 -2.78 24.62 16.11
C CYS A 24 -1.55 24.79 17.00
N LEU A 25 -0.79 25.83 16.74
CA LEU A 25 0.07 26.46 17.74
C LEU A 25 -0.83 27.13 18.78
N VAL A 26 -0.93 26.56 19.95
CA VAL A 26 -1.52 27.23 21.12
C VAL A 26 -0.42 27.57 22.11
N THR A 27 -0.14 28.84 22.21
CA THR A 27 0.56 29.43 23.36
C THR A 27 -0.48 29.77 24.42
N GLY A 28 -0.28 29.28 25.64
CA GLY A 28 -0.69 29.94 26.89
C GLY A 28 -2.05 29.57 27.47
N ASP A 29 -1.97 28.76 28.51
CA ASP A 29 -2.73 28.83 29.77
C ASP A 29 -4.26 29.05 29.70
N CYS A 30 -5.02 27.97 29.80
CA CYS A 30 -6.40 27.95 30.34
C CYS A 30 -6.64 26.64 31.07
N GLY A 31 -7.08 26.78 32.32
CA GLY A 31 -7.22 25.76 33.34
C GLY A 31 -7.95 24.46 32.97
N ASN A 32 -7.29 23.39 33.24
CA ASN A 32 -7.78 22.02 33.20
C ASN A 32 -8.84 21.76 34.28
N GLU A 33 -10.12 21.83 33.94
CA GLU A 33 -11.14 21.08 34.70
C GLU A 33 -12.50 20.95 33.99
N LEU A 34 -12.77 21.71 32.92
CA LEU A 34 -14.06 21.65 32.23
C LEU A 34 -14.08 20.77 30.96
N GLU A 35 -12.94 20.54 30.30
CA GLU A 35 -12.92 19.75 29.05
C GLU A 35 -13.01 18.25 29.27
N SER A 36 -12.41 17.74 30.35
CA SER A 36 -12.47 16.30 30.63
C SER A 36 -13.89 15.81 31.00
N ARG A 37 -14.74 16.69 31.55
CA ARG A 37 -16.12 16.35 31.88
C ARG A 37 -17.06 16.36 30.66
N GLN A 38 -16.82 17.23 29.69
CA GLN A 38 -17.65 17.27 28.48
C GLN A 38 -17.32 16.12 27.50
N ILE A 39 -16.05 15.76 27.36
CA ILE A 39 -15.64 14.61 26.55
C ILE A 39 -16.15 13.30 27.17
N SER A 40 -16.09 13.17 28.48
CA SER A 40 -16.60 11.98 29.19
C SER A 40 -18.14 11.83 29.04
N VAL A 41 -18.88 12.95 29.10
CA VAL A 41 -20.34 12.94 28.91
C VAL A 41 -20.74 12.61 27.46
N VAL A 42 -19.98 13.06 26.48
CA VAL A 42 -20.23 12.74 25.05
C VAL A 42 -19.92 11.26 24.77
N ILE A 43 -18.83 10.72 25.29
CA ILE A 43 -18.49 9.30 25.13
C ILE A 43 -19.51 8.42 25.86
N THR A 44 -19.90 8.75 27.08
CA THR A 44 -20.90 7.99 27.83
C THR A 44 -22.28 8.00 27.13
N ASN A 45 -22.71 9.15 26.60
CA ASN A 45 -23.96 9.24 25.86
C ASN A 45 -23.93 8.49 24.50
N ILE A 46 -22.77 8.38 23.85
CA ILE A 46 -22.60 7.57 22.64
C ILE A 46 -22.68 6.07 22.99
N ILE A 47 -22.00 5.65 24.05
CA ILE A 47 -22.01 4.26 24.52
C ILE A 47 -23.42 3.86 24.95
N ASP A 48 -24.14 4.70 25.73
CA ASP A 48 -25.51 4.40 26.16
C ASP A 48 -26.50 4.38 25.00
N THR A 49 -26.31 5.22 23.97
CA THR A 49 -27.14 5.25 22.76
C THR A 49 -26.91 4.01 21.90
N VAL A 50 -25.67 3.56 21.78
CA VAL A 50 -25.31 2.33 21.05
C VAL A 50 -25.83 1.09 21.77
N ASN A 51 -25.65 0.99 23.08
CA ASN A 51 -26.17 -0.12 23.88
C ASN A 51 -27.72 -0.20 23.85
N CYS A 52 -28.41 0.94 23.82
CA CYS A 52 -29.89 0.95 23.76
C CYS A 52 -30.43 0.54 22.38
N LYS A 53 -29.66 0.77 21.29
CA LYS A 53 -30.07 0.38 19.93
C LYS A 53 -29.69 -1.07 19.58
N ILE A 54 -28.57 -1.56 20.09
CA ILE A 54 -28.04 -2.88 19.70
C ILE A 54 -28.68 -4.01 20.55
N PHE A 55 -28.91 -3.81 21.81
CA PHE A 55 -29.28 -4.91 22.70
C PHE A 55 -30.77 -5.06 23.06
N LYS A 56 -31.69 -4.17 22.66
CA LYS A 56 -33.14 -4.31 22.97
C LYS A 56 -33.41 -4.86 24.39
N ILE A 57 -32.61 -4.52 25.38
CA ILE A 57 -32.78 -4.96 26.78
C ILE A 57 -33.21 -3.77 27.62
N CYS A 58 -34.44 -3.38 27.46
CA CYS A 58 -35.15 -2.61 28.51
C CYS A 58 -36.39 -3.37 28.86
N LYS A 59 -36.36 -4.12 29.97
CA LYS A 59 -37.51 -4.64 30.62
C LYS A 59 -38.13 -3.56 31.50
N PRO A 60 -39.41 -3.24 31.37
CA PRO A 60 -40.13 -2.59 32.46
C PRO A 60 -40.78 -3.65 33.33
N THR A 61 -40.46 -3.61 34.60
CA THR A 61 -41.16 -4.32 35.68
C THR A 61 -42.42 -3.56 35.99
N THR A 62 -43.60 -4.19 35.85
CA THR A 62 -44.70 -4.03 36.80
C THR A 62 -45.75 -5.16 36.69
N THR A 63 -46.04 -5.66 37.81
CA THR A 63 -47.00 -6.64 38.26
C THR A 63 -48.48 -6.35 37.87
N THR A 64 -49.31 -7.32 37.50
CA THR A 64 -50.34 -7.99 38.22
C THR A 64 -51.45 -8.58 37.32
N THR A 65 -51.70 -9.88 37.62
CA THR A 65 -52.95 -10.63 37.74
C THR A 65 -53.87 -10.95 36.55
N THR A 66 -53.97 -12.28 36.38
CA THR A 66 -55.19 -13.16 36.22
C THR A 66 -56.02 -13.10 34.94
N SER A 67 -56.02 -14.19 34.22
CA SER A 67 -57.05 -15.21 34.07
C SER A 67 -57.03 -15.88 32.66
N ARG A 68 -57.04 -17.21 32.71
CA ARG A 68 -57.35 -18.16 31.63
C ARG A 68 -58.88 -18.27 31.47
N PRO A 69 -59.47 -18.64 30.28
CA PRO A 69 -59.44 -20.04 29.86
C PRO A 69 -59.51 -20.33 28.31
N ALA A 70 -59.14 -21.58 28.07
CA ALA A 70 -59.62 -22.63 27.16
C ALA A 70 -59.82 -22.46 25.67
N ALA A 71 -59.06 -23.29 24.99
CA ALA A 71 -59.22 -24.26 23.90
C ALA A 71 -60.44 -24.17 22.94
N ALA A 72 -60.07 -24.31 21.62
CA ALA A 72 -60.87 -25.10 20.66
C ALA A 72 -60.02 -25.52 19.46
N THR A 73 -59.97 -26.81 19.29
CA THR A 73 -59.51 -27.67 18.16
C THR A 73 -60.45 -27.58 16.95
N THR A 74 -59.92 -27.67 15.72
CA THR A 74 -60.53 -28.44 14.57
C THR A 74 -59.50 -28.42 13.42
N THR A 75 -58.91 -29.50 13.13
CA THR A 75 -59.01 -30.60 12.13
C THR A 75 -59.20 -30.23 10.67
N SER A 76 -58.18 -30.77 9.89
CA SER A 76 -58.29 -31.51 8.61
C SER A 76 -58.66 -30.74 7.32
N THR A 77 -57.94 -30.83 6.27
CA THR A 77 -57.91 -31.95 5.27
C THR A 77 -56.92 -31.69 4.13
N ARG A 78 -56.25 -32.75 3.73
CA ARG A 78 -55.47 -32.92 2.52
C ARG A 78 -56.35 -33.44 1.37
N PRO A 79 -56.06 -33.32 0.11
CA PRO A 79 -55.91 -34.48 -0.77
C PRO A 79 -54.69 -34.38 -1.72
N VAL A 80 -53.88 -35.35 -1.85
CA VAL A 80 -53.62 -36.59 -2.57
C VAL A 80 -53.65 -36.49 -4.09
N VAL A 81 -52.47 -36.68 -4.63
CA VAL A 81 -51.85 -37.24 -5.84
C VAL A 81 -52.76 -37.91 -6.96
N PRO A 82 -52.32 -37.95 -8.27
CA PRO A 82 -51.67 -39.19 -8.70
C PRO A 82 -50.43 -39.07 -9.59
N ALA A 83 -49.60 -40.09 -9.44
CA ALA A 83 -48.44 -40.47 -10.27
C ALA A 83 -48.90 -41.23 -11.54
N VAL A 84 -48.10 -41.18 -12.57
CA VAL A 84 -48.06 -42.24 -13.59
C VAL A 84 -46.63 -42.49 -14.06
N THR A 85 -46.30 -43.71 -14.12
CA THR A 85 -45.16 -44.57 -14.20
C THR A 85 -44.54 -44.68 -15.61
N THR A 86 -43.19 -44.85 -15.60
CA THR A 86 -42.31 -45.81 -16.34
C THR A 86 -42.42 -46.02 -17.85
N THR A 87 -41.25 -46.02 -18.54
CA THR A 87 -40.61 -47.23 -19.08
C THR A 87 -39.18 -46.97 -19.61
N THR A 88 -38.29 -47.71 -19.09
CA THR A 88 -37.03 -48.43 -19.48
C THR A 88 -36.53 -48.40 -20.92
N SER A 89 -35.26 -48.09 -21.06
CA SER A 89 -34.02 -48.66 -21.67
C SER A 89 -34.12 -49.66 -22.86
N PRO A 90 -33.00 -50.09 -23.52
CA PRO A 90 -31.59 -49.63 -23.62
C PRO A 90 -30.94 -49.85 -25.05
N ILE A 91 -29.58 -49.70 -25.09
CA ILE A 91 -28.57 -50.39 -25.97
C ILE A 91 -28.11 -49.67 -27.26
N GLY A 92 -26.76 -49.53 -27.36
CA GLY A 92 -26.06 -49.47 -28.62
C GLY A 92 -24.66 -48.86 -28.58
N VAL A 93 -23.67 -49.64 -28.14
CA VAL A 93 -22.21 -49.44 -28.31
C VAL A 93 -21.82 -49.48 -29.79
N ARG A 94 -20.98 -48.59 -30.26
CA ARG A 94 -19.81 -48.94 -31.12
C ARG A 94 -18.79 -47.82 -31.28
N THR A 95 -17.60 -48.13 -30.92
CA THR A 95 -16.28 -47.63 -31.30
C THR A 95 -16.04 -47.62 -32.81
N THR A 96 -15.29 -46.60 -33.30
CA THR A 96 -14.10 -46.78 -34.16
C THR A 96 -13.31 -45.49 -34.34
N THR A 97 -12.11 -45.59 -33.99
CA THR A 97 -10.80 -45.08 -34.40
C THR A 97 -10.64 -44.34 -35.72
N SER A 98 -9.84 -43.28 -35.66
CA SER A 98 -8.56 -42.99 -36.34
C SER A 98 -8.51 -42.03 -37.54
N THR A 99 -7.50 -41.24 -37.46
CA THR A 99 -6.42 -40.76 -38.37
C THR A 99 -6.57 -39.42 -39.07
N SER A 100 -5.71 -38.52 -38.59
CA SER A 100 -4.64 -37.73 -39.26
C SER A 100 -4.90 -36.91 -40.53
N VAL A 101 -4.70 -35.57 -40.40
CA VAL A 101 -3.72 -34.64 -41.04
C VAL A 101 -3.53 -34.74 -42.61
N PRO A 102 -3.09 -33.70 -43.36
CA PRO A 102 -2.83 -32.26 -43.11
C PRO A 102 -3.20 -31.26 -44.26
N ALA A 103 -3.03 -29.97 -43.93
CA ALA A 103 -2.55 -28.83 -44.74
C ALA A 103 -3.03 -28.58 -46.20
N THR A 104 -3.35 -27.36 -46.50
CA THR A 104 -2.55 -26.49 -47.36
C THR A 104 -3.11 -25.05 -47.46
N VAL A 105 -2.18 -24.15 -47.47
CA VAL A 105 -2.21 -22.73 -47.74
C VAL A 105 -2.74 -22.38 -49.12
N VAL A 106 -3.52 -21.31 -49.29
CA VAL A 106 -3.43 -20.43 -50.46
C VAL A 106 -3.78 -18.99 -50.07
N THR A 107 -2.84 -18.13 -50.24
CA THR A 107 -2.88 -16.68 -50.38
C THR A 107 -3.54 -16.26 -51.69
N THR A 108 -4.33 -15.17 -51.66
CA THR A 108 -4.39 -14.24 -52.79
C THR A 108 -4.78 -12.84 -52.36
N THR A 109 -3.88 -11.95 -52.61
CA THR A 109 -3.99 -10.49 -52.71
C THR A 109 -4.87 -10.06 -53.88
N ALA A 110 -5.64 -8.99 -53.74
CA ALA A 110 -5.85 -7.99 -54.79
C ALA A 110 -6.38 -6.67 -54.24
N ALA A 111 -5.65 -5.63 -54.55
CA ALA A 111 -6.01 -4.22 -54.42
C ALA A 111 -6.87 -3.79 -55.61
N ALA A 112 -7.75 -2.80 -55.40
CA ALA A 112 -8.11 -1.88 -56.43
C ALA A 112 -8.70 -0.58 -55.87
N THR A 113 -8.04 0.45 -56.18
CA THR A 113 -8.33 1.89 -56.18
C THR A 113 -9.54 2.21 -57.13
N ALA A 114 -10.35 3.22 -56.78
CA ALA A 114 -10.84 4.20 -57.75
C ALA A 114 -11.51 5.40 -57.08
N THR A 115 -11.01 6.50 -57.44
CA THR A 115 -11.41 7.89 -57.39
C THR A 115 -12.73 8.20 -58.13
N SER A 116 -13.51 9.20 -57.64
CA SER A 116 -13.88 10.44 -58.40
C SER A 116 -15.03 11.20 -57.75
N THR A 117 -14.82 12.40 -57.31
CA THR A 117 -15.29 13.71 -57.90
C THR A 117 -16.77 13.84 -58.24
N GLY A 118 -17.38 14.83 -57.65
CA GLY A 118 -18.69 15.33 -58.05
C GLY A 118 -19.16 16.54 -57.20
N THR A 119 -18.81 17.68 -57.67
CA THR A 119 -19.29 19.04 -57.31
C THR A 119 -20.80 19.22 -57.53
N GLY A 120 -21.41 20.08 -56.75
CA GLY A 120 -22.75 20.55 -56.95
C GLY A 120 -23.22 21.61 -55.94
N THR A 121 -22.96 22.84 -56.24
CA THR A 121 -23.49 24.09 -55.65
C THR A 121 -25.00 24.23 -55.93
N THR A 122 -25.76 24.89 -55.02
CA THR A 122 -26.60 26.09 -55.19
C THR A 122 -27.51 26.28 -53.97
N THR A 123 -27.31 27.39 -53.24
CA THR A 123 -28.09 28.65 -53.08
C THR A 123 -29.58 28.48 -52.83
N SER A 124 -30.15 28.99 -51.79
CA SER A 124 -30.75 30.33 -51.54
C SER A 124 -31.70 30.27 -50.35
N SER A 125 -31.54 31.12 -49.39
CA SER A 125 -32.21 32.38 -49.07
C SER A 125 -33.56 32.22 -48.37
N GLY A 126 -33.68 32.98 -47.26
CA GLY A 126 -34.98 33.43 -46.67
C GLY A 126 -34.92 33.56 -45.18
N THR A 127 -34.43 34.57 -44.71
CA THR A 127 -34.89 35.82 -44.04
C THR A 127 -35.96 35.72 -42.96
N ALA A 128 -35.60 36.41 -41.88
CA ALA A 128 -36.36 37.12 -40.86
C ALA A 128 -37.07 36.29 -39.79
N GLY A 129 -37.08 36.70 -38.59
CA GLY A 129 -36.70 37.89 -37.85
C GLY A 129 -37.23 37.79 -36.43
N THR A 130 -36.56 38.57 -35.55
CA THR A 130 -37.10 39.27 -34.36
C THR A 130 -37.78 38.41 -33.30
N ALA A 131 -37.55 38.54 -32.01
CA ALA A 131 -37.10 39.58 -31.11
C ALA A 131 -37.09 39.03 -29.69
N LEU A 132 -36.21 39.55 -28.88
CA LEU A 132 -36.29 39.49 -27.39
C LEU A 132 -37.52 40.30 -26.91
N PRO A 133 -38.01 40.03 -25.67
CA PRO A 133 -37.87 41.00 -24.59
C PRO A 133 -37.44 40.33 -23.25
N SER A 134 -36.45 40.81 -22.55
CA SER A 134 -36.38 41.84 -21.51
C SER A 134 -37.32 41.69 -20.31
N ALA A 135 -36.69 41.40 -19.16
CA ALA A 135 -36.84 41.89 -17.79
C ALA A 135 -38.18 42.46 -17.27
N SER A 136 -38.49 42.02 -16.03
CA SER A 136 -39.09 42.86 -14.95
C SER A 136 -38.96 42.07 -13.65
N SER A 137 -38.17 42.39 -12.63
CA SER A 137 -38.27 43.35 -11.54
C SER A 137 -39.61 43.43 -10.81
N CYS A 138 -39.61 43.09 -9.52
CA CYS A 138 -40.41 43.60 -8.41
C CYS A 138 -39.70 43.18 -7.14
N ASP A 139 -39.08 43.92 -6.39
CA ASP A 139 -39.26 45.11 -5.54
C ASP A 139 -40.12 44.87 -4.29
N SER A 140 -39.42 44.97 -3.17
CA SER A 140 -39.65 45.59 -1.88
C SER A 140 -40.95 45.37 -1.12
N THR A 141 -40.86 45.02 0.15
CA THR A 141 -41.23 45.95 1.22
C THR A 141 -40.64 45.58 2.60
N VAL A 142 -40.08 46.61 3.19
CA VAL A 142 -39.47 46.73 4.53
C VAL A 142 -40.57 46.77 5.60
N LEU A 143 -40.35 46.19 6.76
CA LEU A 143 -40.85 46.75 8.03
C LEU A 143 -39.85 46.56 9.16
N ILE A 144 -39.45 47.67 9.74
CA ILE A 144 -38.56 47.91 10.84
C ILE A 144 -39.38 47.81 12.14
N LEU A 145 -38.82 47.14 13.17
CA LEU A 145 -38.98 47.50 14.61
C LEU A 145 -37.86 46.81 15.43
N ALA A 146 -37.03 47.66 16.04
CA ALA A 146 -36.15 47.33 17.15
C ALA A 146 -36.84 47.81 18.47
N PRO A 147 -36.46 47.42 19.69
CA PRO A 147 -35.12 47.58 20.25
C PRO A 147 -34.63 46.46 21.22
N GLN A 148 -33.35 46.47 21.50
CA GLN A 148 -32.37 45.88 22.42
C GLN A 148 -32.81 45.77 23.91
N PRO A 149 -32.08 45.12 24.86
CA PRO A 149 -30.84 44.29 24.76
C PRO A 149 -30.80 43.05 25.68
N GLN A 150 -29.82 42.19 25.54
CA GLN A 150 -28.93 41.59 26.55
C GLN A 150 -28.44 40.17 26.21
N ASP A 151 -27.11 40.10 26.13
CA ASP A 151 -26.20 38.99 26.48
C ASP A 151 -26.62 37.54 26.25
N THR A 152 -26.01 36.89 25.29
CA THR A 152 -25.31 35.61 25.46
C THR A 152 -24.49 35.25 24.18
N MET A 153 -23.20 35.05 24.37
CA MET A 153 -22.29 34.47 23.38
C MET A 153 -22.80 33.14 22.87
N ARG A 154 -23.06 33.03 21.59
CA ARG A 154 -23.18 31.77 20.86
C ARG A 154 -22.09 31.72 19.79
N CYS A 155 -21.16 30.77 19.93
CA CYS A 155 -20.30 30.35 18.83
C CYS A 155 -21.17 29.78 17.72
N GLN A 156 -21.26 30.48 16.61
CA GLN A 156 -21.71 29.89 15.33
C GLN A 156 -20.48 29.44 14.56
N ILE A 157 -20.44 28.15 14.28
CA ILE A 157 -19.52 27.56 13.29
C ILE A 157 -20.07 27.98 11.92
N GLY A 158 -19.46 29.01 11.33
CA GLY A 158 -19.75 29.41 9.97
C GLY A 158 -18.81 28.68 9.02
N LEU A 159 -19.40 28.08 7.99
CA LEU A 159 -18.69 27.60 6.81
C LEU A 159 -17.94 28.80 6.19
N VAL A 160 -16.61 28.79 6.23
CA VAL A 160 -15.80 29.76 5.52
C VAL A 160 -15.27 29.12 4.25
N SER A 161 -15.75 29.59 3.12
CA SER A 161 -15.13 29.39 1.82
C SER A 161 -13.71 29.94 1.87
N VAL A 162 -12.71 29.09 1.64
CA VAL A 162 -11.32 29.51 1.53
C VAL A 162 -11.14 30.19 0.16
N LEU A 163 -11.18 31.51 0.16
CA LEU A 163 -10.61 32.32 -0.92
C LEU A 163 -9.33 32.96 -0.40
N GLY A 164 -8.26 32.70 -1.11
CA GLY A 164 -6.93 33.27 -1.13
C GLY A 164 -6.49 34.20 0.00
N MET A 165 -5.50 33.76 0.74
CA MET A 165 -4.54 34.66 1.38
C MET A 165 -3.11 34.19 1.11
N LEU A 166 -2.39 35.05 0.43
CA LEU A 166 -0.93 35.07 0.37
C LEU A 166 -0.37 35.12 1.80
N ALA A 167 0.43 34.14 2.13
CA ALA A 167 1.07 34.06 3.44
C ALA A 167 2.15 35.11 3.57
N SER A 168 1.97 36.02 4.49
CA SER A 168 3.04 36.77 5.09
C SER A 168 3.51 36.01 6.31
N ALA A 169 4.67 35.37 6.24
CA ALA A 169 5.33 34.78 7.40
C ALA A 169 5.99 35.87 8.22
N HIS A 170 5.61 36.00 9.47
CA HIS A 170 6.35 36.77 10.45
C HIS A 170 7.13 35.83 11.37
N PRO A 171 8.39 36.14 11.70
CA PRO A 171 9.22 35.31 12.53
C PRO A 171 8.88 35.44 14.01
N ALA A 172 8.86 34.34 14.73
CA ALA A 172 8.79 34.30 16.18
C ALA A 172 10.19 34.46 16.80
N PRO A 173 10.31 35.16 17.95
CA PRO A 173 11.60 35.39 18.60
C PRO A 173 12.10 34.20 19.41
N ALA A 174 13.39 34.00 19.38
CA ALA A 174 14.16 33.06 20.18
C ALA A 174 14.01 33.32 21.70
N LEU A 175 13.87 32.25 22.46
CA LEU A 175 14.01 32.27 23.90
C LEU A 175 15.13 31.34 24.37
N ASP A 176 15.99 31.95 25.14
CA ASP A 176 17.23 31.47 25.77
C ASP A 176 17.09 30.20 26.61
N ALA A 177 18.12 29.39 26.51
CA ALA A 177 18.42 28.32 27.43
C ALA A 177 18.98 28.83 28.76
N ARG A 178 18.41 28.41 29.86
CA ARG A 178 19.11 28.47 31.19
C ARG A 178 19.04 27.08 31.84
N GLN A 179 20.25 26.68 32.19
CA GLN A 179 20.62 25.50 32.99
C GLN A 179 20.00 25.53 34.39
N ALA A 180 19.62 24.38 34.92
CA ALA A 180 19.68 24.12 36.35
C ALA A 180 20.06 22.66 36.62
N SER A 181 21.17 22.52 37.29
CA SER A 181 21.78 21.31 37.86
C SER A 181 21.07 20.86 39.14
N GLY A 182 21.07 19.55 39.43
CA GLY A 182 20.68 19.03 40.75
C GLY A 182 20.69 17.50 40.82
N SER A 183 21.81 16.98 41.15
CA SER A 183 22.22 15.97 42.15
C SER A 183 21.48 14.62 42.23
N ALA A 184 22.30 13.61 42.11
CA ALA A 184 22.11 12.18 42.37
C ALA A 184 21.90 11.85 43.86
N VAL A 185 21.13 10.80 44.13
CA VAL A 185 21.32 9.95 45.33
C VAL A 185 21.19 8.48 44.92
N ALA A 186 22.18 7.69 45.36
CA ALA A 186 22.37 6.27 45.07
C ALA A 186 21.92 5.37 46.22
N SER A 187 21.58 4.12 45.79
CA SER A 187 21.84 2.84 46.56
C SER A 187 20.79 2.36 47.56
N PRO A 188 20.74 1.04 47.96
CA PRO A 188 21.53 -0.09 47.51
C PRO A 188 20.71 -1.38 47.24
N ALA A 189 21.36 -2.37 46.67
CA ALA A 189 20.92 -3.78 46.53
C ALA A 189 21.06 -4.56 47.87
N PRO A 190 20.46 -5.75 47.95
CA PRO A 190 21.19 -6.85 48.57
C PRO A 190 21.22 -8.14 47.75
N SER A 191 22.28 -8.88 48.03
CA SER A 191 22.83 -10.08 47.46
C SER A 191 22.23 -11.39 48.02
N ASP A 192 22.51 -12.48 47.24
CA ASP A 192 22.81 -13.88 47.62
C ASP A 192 21.63 -14.85 47.79
N THR A 193 21.65 -16.07 47.31
CA THR A 193 22.61 -17.15 47.00
C THR A 193 21.89 -18.41 46.52
N ASN A 194 22.52 -19.13 45.56
CA ASN A 194 22.61 -20.61 45.44
C ASN A 194 21.41 -21.53 45.14
N ASN A 195 21.41 -22.20 44.02
CA ASN A 195 21.91 -23.56 43.75
C ASN A 195 21.29 -24.15 42.45
N ASN A 196 22.19 -24.67 41.61
CA ASN A 196 21.98 -25.49 40.40
C ASN A 196 21.44 -26.89 40.76
N PRO A 197 20.79 -27.66 39.82
CA PRO A 197 21.59 -28.43 38.88
C PRO A 197 21.09 -28.51 37.43
N GLN A 198 22.04 -28.45 36.53
CA GLN A 198 22.30 -29.11 35.26
C GLN A 198 21.15 -29.88 34.54
N GLU A 199 20.78 -29.43 33.35
CA GLU A 199 20.46 -30.34 32.21
C GLU A 199 20.76 -29.68 30.86
N SER A 200 21.45 -30.43 30.09
CA SER A 200 21.73 -30.56 28.66
C SER A 200 21.58 -29.39 27.70
N ALA A 201 22.72 -29.10 27.08
CA ALA A 201 22.97 -28.08 26.06
C ALA A 201 22.26 -28.36 24.74
N VAL A 202 21.57 -27.36 24.23
CA VAL A 202 21.25 -27.10 22.81
C VAL A 202 22.02 -25.86 22.39
N PRO A 203 22.61 -25.77 21.18
CA PRO A 203 23.54 -24.71 20.85
C PRO A 203 22.86 -23.36 20.80
N VAL A 204 23.24 -22.48 21.68
CA VAL A 204 22.86 -21.06 21.72
C VAL A 204 23.60 -20.34 20.61
N ILE A 205 22.84 -19.81 19.64
CA ILE A 205 23.34 -18.77 18.74
C ILE A 205 23.48 -17.51 19.61
N THR A 206 24.70 -17.14 19.91
CA THR A 206 25.02 -15.88 20.60
C THR A 206 24.60 -14.72 19.73
N THR A 207 23.49 -14.10 20.08
CA THR A 207 23.13 -12.75 19.64
C THR A 207 23.99 -11.76 20.41
N ALA A 208 24.88 -11.09 19.70
CA ALA A 208 25.57 -9.91 20.23
C ALA A 208 24.50 -8.84 20.55
N THR A 209 24.41 -8.44 21.81
CA THR A 209 23.68 -7.27 22.26
C THR A 209 24.31 -6.02 21.64
N GLY A 210 23.83 -5.66 20.46
CA GLY A 210 24.06 -4.34 19.88
C GLY A 210 22.97 -3.41 20.38
N THR A 211 23.36 -2.42 21.16
CA THR A 211 22.55 -1.23 21.47
C THR A 211 21.89 -0.73 20.18
N VAL A 212 20.57 -0.67 20.16
CA VAL A 212 19.80 -0.07 19.07
C VAL A 212 20.15 1.42 19.03
N ALA A 213 21.07 1.77 18.16
CA ALA A 213 21.30 3.16 17.81
C ALA A 213 20.06 3.61 17.00
N THR A 214 19.33 4.57 17.52
CA THR A 214 18.42 5.43 16.79
C THR A 214 19.11 5.83 15.49
N ALA A 215 18.57 5.44 14.34
CA ALA A 215 19.02 5.96 13.07
C ALA A 215 18.63 7.44 13.03
N ALA A 216 19.55 8.27 13.47
CA ALA A 216 19.62 9.67 13.07
C ALA A 216 19.95 9.69 11.57
N PRO A 217 19.55 10.74 10.82
CA PRO A 217 20.02 10.93 9.46
C PRO A 217 21.54 10.78 9.46
N VAL A 218 22.05 9.96 8.55
CA VAL A 218 23.47 9.67 8.42
C VAL A 218 24.16 11.00 8.17
N GLN A 219 24.76 11.58 9.23
CA GLN A 219 25.68 12.69 9.06
C GLN A 219 26.91 12.16 8.33
N ALA A 220 27.29 12.85 7.28
CA ALA A 220 28.49 12.59 6.51
C ALA A 220 29.70 12.47 7.46
N THR A 221 30.14 11.26 7.68
CA THR A 221 31.45 10.98 8.26
C THR A 221 32.34 10.43 7.16
N ASP A 222 33.36 11.20 6.85
CA ASP A 222 34.55 10.89 6.09
C ASP A 222 34.38 10.16 4.75
N ALA A 223 34.89 10.80 3.71
CA ALA A 223 35.07 10.21 2.40
C ALA A 223 35.67 8.78 2.55
N PRO A 224 35.13 7.79 1.80
CA PRO A 224 35.64 6.45 1.88
C PRO A 224 37.14 6.46 1.60
N ALA A 225 37.91 5.87 2.51
CA ALA A 225 39.30 5.58 2.25
C ALA A 225 39.37 4.83 0.94
N SER A 226 40.13 5.37 -0.02
CA SER A 226 40.41 4.72 -1.28
C SER A 226 41.14 3.42 -0.97
N ASP A 227 40.42 2.28 -1.07
CA ASP A 227 41.06 0.99 -1.19
C ASP A 227 41.85 1.03 -2.52
N GLY A 228 43.15 0.94 -2.39
CA GLY A 228 44.10 1.09 -3.50
C GLY A 228 43.94 0.02 -4.56
N SER A 229 43.05 0.27 -5.52
CA SER A 229 43.23 -0.19 -6.88
C SER A 229 43.27 1.08 -7.74
N ASP A 230 44.47 1.47 -8.09
CA ASP A 230 44.77 2.54 -9.03
C ASP A 230 44.31 2.14 -10.44
N SER A 231 42.96 2.10 -10.64
CA SER A 231 42.45 2.14 -12.00
C SER A 231 42.39 3.61 -12.41
N ASP A 232 43.22 3.95 -13.39
CA ASP A 232 43.29 5.29 -13.98
C ASP A 232 42.01 5.73 -14.72
N ALA A 233 40.92 4.94 -14.58
CA ALA A 233 39.61 5.17 -15.19
C ALA A 233 38.79 6.20 -14.40
N ALA A 234 38.21 7.17 -15.10
CA ALA A 234 37.26 8.12 -14.52
C ALA A 234 36.00 7.39 -14.03
N GLY A 235 35.47 7.82 -12.88
CA GLY A 235 34.30 7.19 -12.29
C GLY A 235 33.44 8.14 -11.45
N VAL A 236 32.22 7.70 -11.13
CA VAL A 236 31.25 8.45 -10.29
C VAL A 236 30.58 7.49 -9.34
N ALA A 237 30.49 7.87 -8.05
CA ALA A 237 29.69 7.13 -7.07
C ALA A 237 28.20 7.22 -7.38
N GLY A 238 27.49 6.10 -7.26
CA GLY A 238 26.07 5.98 -7.62
C GLY A 238 25.08 6.60 -6.62
N THR A 239 25.55 7.52 -5.78
CA THR A 239 24.74 8.25 -4.80
C THR A 239 24.07 9.46 -5.44
N VAL A 240 22.81 9.75 -5.06
CA VAL A 240 22.07 10.94 -5.48
C VAL A 240 22.18 12.01 -4.40
N LEU A 241 22.62 13.22 -4.78
CA LEU A 241 22.65 14.38 -3.88
C LEU A 241 21.30 15.09 -3.93
N ILE A 242 20.69 15.33 -2.76
CA ILE A 242 19.42 16.07 -2.65
C ILE A 242 19.69 17.40 -1.96
N LEU A 243 19.62 18.48 -2.72
CA LEU A 243 19.75 19.85 -2.25
C LEU A 243 18.37 20.40 -1.89
N ALA A 244 18.15 20.71 -0.63
CA ALA A 244 16.83 21.13 -0.13
C ALA A 244 16.98 22.21 0.95
N ARG A 245 15.88 22.96 1.19
CA ARG A 245 15.84 24.03 2.20
C ARG A 245 15.77 23.47 3.64
N ASP A 246 15.07 22.35 3.80
CA ASP A 246 14.80 21.69 5.06
C ASP A 246 14.62 20.17 4.86
N GLU A 247 14.52 19.42 5.97
CA GLU A 247 14.35 17.97 5.92
C GLU A 247 13.05 17.52 5.24
N TYR A 248 11.98 18.31 5.38
CA TYR A 248 10.72 18.00 4.69
C TYR A 248 10.88 18.11 3.18
N SER A 249 11.40 19.23 2.68
CA SER A 249 11.69 19.40 1.24
C SER A 249 12.68 18.34 0.72
N ALA A 250 13.66 17.92 1.54
CA ALA A 250 14.58 16.85 1.20
C ALA A 250 13.87 15.50 1.08
N SER A 251 12.93 15.20 1.99
CA SER A 251 12.14 13.98 1.97
C SER A 251 11.27 13.87 0.71
N LEU A 252 10.75 14.99 0.20
CA LEU A 252 10.02 15.02 -1.08
C LEU A 252 10.89 14.61 -2.26
N GLY A 253 12.16 15.04 -2.27
CA GLY A 253 13.13 14.66 -3.31
C GLY A 253 13.59 13.21 -3.24
N SER A 254 13.63 12.61 -2.05
CA SER A 254 14.11 11.24 -1.85
C SER A 254 13.01 10.17 -1.90
N ALA A 255 11.75 10.52 -1.76
CA ALA A 255 10.65 9.56 -1.59
C ALA A 255 10.66 8.44 -2.64
N GLY A 256 10.79 8.77 -3.93
CA GLY A 256 10.85 7.76 -4.98
C GLY A 256 12.12 6.90 -4.92
N LEU A 257 13.26 7.47 -4.53
CA LEU A 257 14.53 6.75 -4.45
C LEU A 257 14.48 5.64 -3.38
N VAL A 258 13.78 5.90 -2.28
CA VAL A 258 13.60 4.93 -1.18
C VAL A 258 12.92 3.65 -1.69
N GLY A 259 11.83 3.77 -2.46
CA GLY A 259 11.12 2.62 -3.02
C GLY A 259 11.99 1.73 -3.89
N TYR A 260 12.84 2.31 -4.72
CA TYR A 260 13.81 1.57 -5.54
C TYR A 260 14.97 0.96 -4.73
N GLY A 261 15.38 1.58 -3.62
CA GLY A 261 16.61 1.27 -2.90
C GLY A 261 17.84 1.97 -3.48
N ILE A 262 17.66 3.14 -4.11
CA ILE A 262 18.74 3.98 -4.65
C ILE A 262 19.34 4.81 -3.53
N ASN A 263 20.67 4.81 -3.42
CA ASN A 263 21.37 5.59 -2.40
C ASN A 263 21.24 7.09 -2.64
N TYR A 264 21.03 7.84 -1.58
CA TYR A 264 20.94 9.30 -1.61
C TYR A 264 21.55 9.93 -0.36
N GLU A 265 21.82 11.24 -0.44
CA GLU A 265 22.31 12.07 0.65
C GLU A 265 21.50 13.37 0.69
N HIS A 266 20.92 13.71 1.85
CA HIS A 266 20.27 15.00 2.09
C HIS A 266 21.33 16.05 2.41
N TYR A 267 21.28 17.18 1.72
CA TYR A 267 22.11 18.35 1.97
C TYR A 267 21.23 19.58 2.16
N ILE A 268 21.05 19.96 3.44
CA ILE A 268 20.18 21.07 3.79
C ILE A 268 20.92 22.39 3.63
N VAL A 269 20.34 23.32 2.89
CA VAL A 269 20.87 24.64 2.58
C VAL A 269 19.95 25.68 3.23
N PRO A 270 20.33 26.24 4.41
CA PRO A 270 19.54 27.24 5.11
C PRO A 270 19.53 28.59 4.39
N LYS A 271 18.67 29.53 4.81
CA LYS A 271 18.51 30.86 4.20
C LYS A 271 19.84 31.66 4.17
N GLU A 272 20.68 31.49 5.18
CA GLU A 272 21.96 32.17 5.30
C GLU A 272 23.02 31.64 4.33
N GLY A 273 22.68 30.61 3.58
CA GLY A 273 23.61 29.91 2.71
C GLY A 273 24.45 28.86 3.46
N ARG A 274 25.21 28.09 2.71
CA ARG A 274 26.11 27.05 3.20
C ARG A 274 27.13 26.73 2.12
N ASP A 275 28.33 26.30 2.49
CA ASP A 275 29.34 25.80 1.55
C ASP A 275 28.79 24.61 0.75
N LEU A 276 29.31 24.39 -0.45
CA LEU A 276 28.93 23.19 -1.24
C LEU A 276 29.42 21.91 -0.56
N PRO A 277 28.69 20.81 -0.69
CA PRO A 277 29.24 19.49 -0.35
C PRO A 277 30.42 19.19 -1.26
N LYS A 278 31.27 18.26 -0.83
CA LYS A 278 32.40 17.82 -1.67
C LYS A 278 31.87 17.06 -2.89
N LEU A 279 31.74 17.75 -4.04
CA LEU A 279 31.15 17.19 -5.27
C LEU A 279 32.02 16.08 -5.88
N ASN A 280 33.35 16.16 -5.77
CA ASN A 280 34.29 15.20 -6.32
C ASN A 280 35.46 14.95 -5.36
N SER A 281 35.94 13.71 -5.32
CA SER A 281 37.11 13.32 -4.51
C SER A 281 38.42 13.63 -5.21
N THR A 282 38.43 13.49 -6.54
CA THR A 282 39.57 13.86 -7.41
C THR A 282 39.05 14.47 -8.72
N LEU A 283 39.92 14.95 -9.59
CA LEU A 283 39.55 15.43 -10.95
C LEU A 283 38.92 14.35 -11.85
N LYS A 284 39.06 13.06 -11.48
CA LYS A 284 38.52 11.91 -12.23
C LYS A 284 37.38 11.19 -11.51
N HIS A 285 37.14 11.51 -10.24
CA HIS A 285 36.15 10.76 -9.43
C HIS A 285 35.12 11.70 -8.81
N GLY A 286 33.88 11.65 -9.31
CA GLY A 286 32.70 12.32 -8.76
C GLY A 286 32.07 11.55 -7.62
N ASN A 287 31.48 12.27 -6.66
CA ASN A 287 30.84 11.66 -5.48
C ASN A 287 29.35 11.40 -5.66
N TYR A 288 28.72 12.00 -6.68
CA TYR A 288 27.25 11.90 -6.89
C TYR A 288 26.93 11.65 -8.36
N ALA A 289 26.13 10.64 -8.64
CA ALA A 289 25.69 10.26 -9.99
C ALA A 289 24.45 11.01 -10.47
N GLY A 290 23.76 11.70 -9.57
CA GLY A 290 22.59 12.51 -9.83
C GLY A 290 22.44 13.60 -8.79
N ILE A 291 21.74 14.68 -9.14
CA ILE A 291 21.43 15.79 -8.23
C ILE A 291 19.94 16.05 -8.32
N ILE A 292 19.26 16.15 -7.18
CA ILE A 292 17.87 16.61 -7.08
C ILE A 292 17.88 17.94 -6.30
N VAL A 293 17.22 18.96 -6.85
CA VAL A 293 17.03 20.27 -6.20
C VAL A 293 15.54 20.46 -5.97
N THR A 294 15.15 20.77 -4.76
CA THR A 294 13.76 21.09 -4.41
C THR A 294 13.58 22.57 -4.16
N ASP A 295 12.43 23.12 -4.59
CA ASP A 295 12.00 24.52 -4.33
C ASP A 295 13.05 25.58 -4.72
N ALA A 296 13.85 25.33 -5.75
CA ALA A 296 14.94 26.22 -6.24
C ALA A 296 15.98 26.62 -5.15
N LEU A 297 15.94 26.02 -3.95
CA LEU A 297 16.60 26.52 -2.73
C LEU A 297 16.28 27.99 -2.44
N ALA A 298 15.09 28.46 -2.85
CA ALA A 298 14.73 29.87 -2.82
C ALA A 298 14.15 30.29 -1.46
N TYR A 299 14.57 31.47 -1.02
CA TYR A 299 14.05 32.14 0.16
C TYR A 299 13.69 33.59 -0.19
N GLU A 300 12.84 34.19 0.63
CA GLU A 300 12.53 35.63 0.54
C GLU A 300 13.59 36.40 1.29
N TYR A 301 14.30 37.31 0.59
CA TYR A 301 15.26 38.25 1.12
C TYR A 301 14.74 39.68 0.96
N ASP A 302 15.44 40.70 1.45
CA ASP A 302 15.05 42.09 1.38
C ASP A 302 14.92 42.63 -0.08
N ASP A 303 15.66 42.00 -1.00
CA ASP A 303 15.69 42.32 -2.44
C ASP A 303 14.81 41.36 -3.30
N GLY A 304 14.08 40.43 -2.66
CA GLY A 304 13.19 39.50 -3.31
C GLY A 304 13.52 38.04 -3.15
N TRP A 305 12.83 37.19 -3.89
CA TRP A 305 13.04 35.73 -3.84
C TRP A 305 14.23 35.32 -4.71
N HIS A 306 15.23 34.70 -4.10
CA HIS A 306 16.35 34.10 -4.82
C HIS A 306 16.92 32.88 -4.08
N SER A 307 17.82 32.13 -4.77
CA SER A 307 18.47 30.94 -4.21
C SER A 307 19.43 31.32 -3.07
N ALA A 308 19.52 30.47 -2.06
CA ALA A 308 20.52 30.57 -1.01
C ALA A 308 21.95 30.25 -1.48
N PHE A 309 22.12 29.61 -2.63
CA PHE A 309 23.44 29.46 -3.26
C PHE A 309 23.77 30.66 -4.14
N SER A 310 25.03 31.10 -4.05
CA SER A 310 25.57 32.15 -4.92
C SER A 310 25.69 31.69 -6.38
N THR A 311 25.93 32.66 -7.28
CA THR A 311 26.18 32.42 -8.70
C THR A 311 27.39 31.48 -8.90
N GLU A 312 28.45 31.67 -8.09
CA GLU A 312 29.69 30.90 -8.13
C GLU A 312 29.45 29.45 -7.68
N GLN A 313 28.64 29.26 -6.65
CA GLN A 313 28.25 27.92 -6.18
C GLN A 313 27.43 27.18 -7.23
N TRP A 314 26.46 27.82 -7.86
CA TRP A 314 25.74 27.25 -9.00
C TRP A 314 26.67 26.98 -10.18
N ALA A 315 27.61 27.85 -10.49
CA ALA A 315 28.58 27.61 -11.55
C ALA A 315 29.45 26.36 -11.26
N ALA A 316 29.89 26.17 -10.01
CA ALA A 316 30.63 24.98 -9.60
C ALA A 316 29.79 23.68 -9.74
N ILE A 317 28.48 23.71 -9.36
CA ILE A 317 27.56 22.56 -9.57
C ILE A 317 27.39 22.29 -11.08
N HIS A 318 27.21 23.34 -11.89
CA HIS A 318 27.08 23.20 -13.34
C HIS A 318 28.34 22.65 -14.01
N SER A 319 29.56 23.07 -13.55
CA SER A 319 30.81 22.48 -14.00
C SER A 319 30.89 20.99 -13.66
N TYR A 320 30.55 20.64 -12.43
CA TYR A 320 30.47 19.24 -12.01
C TYR A 320 29.52 18.40 -12.89
N GLN A 321 28.35 18.93 -13.26
CA GLN A 321 27.45 18.24 -14.21
C GLN A 321 28.11 17.97 -15.55
N ALA A 322 28.79 18.99 -16.11
CA ALA A 322 29.46 18.88 -17.40
C ALA A 322 30.68 17.94 -17.35
N ASP A 323 31.53 18.07 -16.31
CA ASP A 323 32.78 17.32 -16.18
C ASP A 323 32.53 15.81 -15.96
N PHE A 324 31.49 15.47 -15.12
CA PHE A 324 31.17 14.10 -14.74
C PHE A 324 29.95 13.54 -15.46
N ARG A 325 29.33 14.28 -16.40
CA ARG A 325 28.09 13.89 -17.12
C ARG A 325 26.92 13.56 -16.19
N VAL A 326 26.82 14.29 -15.09
CA VAL A 326 25.79 14.11 -14.08
C VAL A 326 24.53 14.88 -14.44
N ARG A 327 23.39 14.22 -14.37
CA ARG A 327 22.07 14.80 -14.62
C ARG A 327 21.47 15.41 -13.35
N MET A 328 20.77 16.54 -13.51
CA MET A 328 20.09 17.25 -12.44
C MET A 328 18.58 17.19 -12.64
N VAL A 329 17.84 16.95 -11.56
CA VAL A 329 16.38 17.09 -11.48
C VAL A 329 16.05 18.31 -10.63
N ARG A 330 15.10 19.09 -11.08
CA ARG A 330 14.58 20.25 -10.36
C ARG A 330 13.08 20.08 -10.13
N ILE A 331 12.64 20.17 -8.90
CA ILE A 331 11.26 19.97 -8.47
C ILE A 331 10.69 21.27 -7.91
N ASN A 332 9.46 21.60 -8.28
CA ASN A 332 8.76 22.82 -7.85
C ASN A 332 9.49 24.10 -8.27
N GLU A 333 9.80 24.18 -9.56
CA GLU A 333 10.47 25.36 -10.13
C GLU A 333 9.46 26.32 -10.75
N TYR A 334 9.73 27.62 -10.61
CA TYR A 334 8.98 28.64 -11.32
C TYR A 334 9.54 28.82 -12.73
N PRO A 335 8.69 28.83 -13.80
CA PRO A 335 9.17 28.96 -15.17
C PRO A 335 9.97 30.23 -15.42
N GLY A 336 11.16 30.09 -16.02
CA GLY A 336 12.04 31.19 -16.33
C GLY A 336 13.04 30.89 -17.45
N PRO A 337 13.74 31.93 -17.95
CA PRO A 337 14.68 31.80 -19.08
C PRO A 337 15.85 30.86 -18.81
N GLN A 338 16.24 30.65 -17.55
CA GLN A 338 17.23 29.65 -17.12
C GLN A 338 16.82 28.21 -17.42
N PHE A 339 15.54 27.99 -17.77
CA PHE A 339 14.98 26.71 -18.20
C PHE A 339 14.50 26.73 -19.66
N GLY A 340 14.82 27.79 -20.42
CA GLY A 340 14.39 27.96 -21.81
C GLY A 340 12.87 28.13 -21.97
N VAL A 341 12.19 28.63 -20.92
CA VAL A 341 10.72 28.78 -20.85
C VAL A 341 10.32 30.12 -20.27
N THR A 342 9.03 30.44 -20.41
CA THR A 342 8.36 31.54 -19.70
C THR A 342 7.01 31.07 -19.18
N THR A 343 6.42 31.79 -18.21
CA THR A 343 5.10 31.45 -17.69
C THR A 343 4.00 31.72 -18.72
N VAL A 344 2.95 30.90 -18.71
CA VAL A 344 1.73 31.14 -19.46
C VAL A 344 0.81 32.06 -18.64
N GLY A 345 0.30 33.12 -19.31
CA GLY A 345 -0.75 33.97 -18.70
C GLY A 345 -0.37 34.71 -17.42
N GLY A 346 0.92 34.98 -17.19
CA GLY A 346 1.38 35.69 -16.01
C GLY A 346 1.55 34.87 -14.74
N GLY A 347 1.57 33.58 -14.91
CA GLY A 347 1.71 32.62 -13.79
C GLY A 347 0.35 32.10 -13.30
N CYS A 348 0.34 30.96 -12.76
CA CYS A 348 -0.80 30.22 -12.20
C CYS A 348 -0.18 29.12 -11.34
N CYS A 349 -0.83 28.24 -10.78
CA CYS A 349 -2.19 28.06 -10.32
C CYS A 349 -2.11 27.55 -8.89
N GLY A 350 -3.00 28.02 -8.05
CA GLY A 350 -3.11 27.54 -6.69
C GLY A 350 -3.53 26.07 -6.63
N ALA A 351 -3.33 25.45 -5.48
CA ALA A 351 -3.67 24.03 -5.22
C ALA A 351 -5.15 23.68 -5.47
N GLY A 352 -6.05 24.66 -5.48
CA GLY A 352 -7.48 24.47 -5.77
C GLY A 352 -7.83 24.45 -7.26
N VAL A 353 -6.86 24.66 -8.16
CA VAL A 353 -7.05 24.60 -9.61
C VAL A 353 -6.55 23.26 -10.11
N GLU A 354 -7.40 22.49 -10.79
CA GLU A 354 -7.01 21.21 -11.37
C GLU A 354 -6.70 21.34 -12.86
N GLN A 355 -5.55 20.83 -13.25
CA GLN A 355 -5.18 20.53 -14.64
C GLN A 355 -4.62 19.12 -14.72
N LEU A 356 -5.05 18.33 -15.70
CA LEU A 356 -4.48 16.99 -15.88
C LEU A 356 -3.05 17.10 -16.43
N ILE A 357 -2.14 16.36 -15.80
CA ILE A 357 -0.74 16.24 -16.23
C ILE A 357 -0.59 14.99 -17.08
N SER A 358 0.01 15.12 -18.26
CA SER A 358 0.29 13.99 -19.14
C SER A 358 1.71 14.05 -19.69
N PHE A 359 2.40 12.91 -19.73
CA PHE A 359 3.61 12.79 -20.53
C PHE A 359 3.27 12.92 -22.01
N THR A 360 4.04 13.73 -22.71
CA THR A 360 3.95 13.91 -24.17
C THR A 360 5.00 13.11 -24.91
N ASP A 361 6.11 12.82 -24.26
CA ASP A 361 7.22 12.03 -24.78
C ASP A 361 7.95 11.31 -23.63
N VAL A 362 8.19 10.01 -23.76
CA VAL A 362 8.86 9.14 -22.78
C VAL A 362 10.17 8.54 -23.34
N SER A 363 10.59 8.99 -24.54
CA SER A 363 11.74 8.44 -25.25
C SER A 363 13.08 8.66 -24.52
N ASP A 364 13.17 9.68 -23.66
CA ASP A 364 14.37 9.98 -22.87
C ASP A 364 14.49 9.12 -21.59
N PHE A 365 13.41 8.40 -21.22
CA PHE A 365 13.36 7.51 -20.06
C PHE A 365 12.55 6.23 -20.34
N PRO A 366 12.88 5.48 -21.41
CA PRO A 366 12.06 4.34 -21.87
C PRO A 366 11.97 3.23 -20.83
N THR A 367 13.01 3.06 -19.99
CA THR A 367 13.05 2.06 -18.93
C THR A 367 12.07 2.35 -17.76
N ALA A 368 11.50 3.56 -17.69
CA ALA A 368 10.44 3.88 -16.74
C ALA A 368 9.13 3.15 -17.07
N ASN A 369 8.92 2.72 -18.33
CA ASN A 369 7.72 2.01 -18.81
C ASN A 369 6.41 2.76 -18.50
N LEU A 370 6.44 4.11 -18.54
CA LEU A 370 5.30 4.99 -18.32
C LEU A 370 4.53 5.21 -19.61
N LYS A 371 3.24 5.48 -19.50
CA LYS A 371 2.38 5.74 -20.66
C LYS A 371 2.23 7.23 -20.93
N VAL A 372 2.22 7.60 -22.22
CA VAL A 372 1.87 8.95 -22.68
C VAL A 372 0.37 9.18 -22.57
N ASN A 373 -0.04 10.46 -22.43
CA ASN A 373 -1.45 10.88 -22.39
C ASN A 373 -2.31 10.25 -21.28
N ALA A 374 -1.70 9.81 -20.18
CA ALA A 374 -2.42 9.18 -19.08
C ALA A 374 -3.37 10.15 -18.34
N GLY A 375 -3.01 11.42 -18.19
CA GLY A 375 -3.86 12.43 -17.54
C GLY A 375 -4.02 12.17 -16.04
N VAL A 376 -3.05 12.58 -15.23
CA VAL A 376 -3.11 12.49 -13.77
C VAL A 376 -3.48 13.87 -13.19
N SER A 377 -4.25 13.87 -12.09
CA SER A 377 -4.79 15.09 -11.49
C SER A 377 -3.70 15.91 -10.80
N SER A 378 -3.69 17.24 -11.00
CA SER A 378 -2.88 18.19 -10.22
C SER A 378 -3.61 18.73 -8.98
N GLN A 379 -4.80 18.24 -8.66
CA GLN A 379 -5.57 18.72 -7.52
C GLN A 379 -4.75 18.64 -6.22
N GLY A 380 -4.74 19.73 -5.47
CA GLY A 380 -3.95 19.86 -4.26
C GLY A 380 -2.48 20.28 -4.48
N LEU A 381 -2.00 20.30 -5.73
CA LEU A 381 -0.64 20.70 -6.09
C LEU A 381 -0.63 22.12 -6.71
N TYR A 382 0.28 22.97 -6.21
CA TYR A 382 0.61 24.23 -6.90
C TYR A 382 1.34 23.92 -8.20
N HIS A 383 1.03 24.66 -9.27
CA HIS A 383 1.66 24.41 -10.56
C HIS A 383 1.69 25.67 -11.45
N TYR A 384 2.62 25.69 -12.39
CA TYR A 384 2.94 26.85 -13.20
C TYR A 384 3.10 26.43 -14.66
N PRO A 385 2.03 26.44 -15.48
CA PRO A 385 2.14 26.12 -16.90
C PRO A 385 3.17 26.99 -17.60
N ALA A 386 4.03 26.38 -18.42
CA ALA A 386 5.12 27.03 -19.08
C ALA A 386 5.01 26.99 -20.62
N THR A 387 5.54 28.01 -21.29
CA THR A 387 5.75 28.06 -22.72
C THR A 387 7.25 27.98 -23.03
N ILE A 388 7.66 27.08 -23.93
CA ILE A 388 9.05 26.97 -24.37
C ILE A 388 9.40 28.16 -25.24
N THR A 389 10.48 28.85 -24.89
CA THR A 389 11.02 30.00 -25.63
C THR A 389 12.24 29.66 -26.47
N ASP A 390 12.95 28.58 -26.12
CA ASP A 390 14.11 28.09 -26.88
C ASP A 390 14.01 26.58 -27.15
N THR A 391 13.54 26.19 -28.30
CA THR A 391 13.38 24.81 -28.74
C THR A 391 14.68 24.10 -29.11
N LYS A 392 15.80 24.81 -29.13
CA LYS A 392 17.12 24.22 -29.44
C LYS A 392 17.71 23.54 -28.21
N THR A 393 17.44 24.09 -27.05
CA THR A 393 17.99 23.60 -25.77
C THR A 393 16.96 22.94 -24.89
N THR A 394 15.65 23.07 -25.21
CA THR A 394 14.54 22.71 -24.32
C THR A 394 13.52 21.86 -25.05
N LYS A 395 13.22 20.69 -24.48
CA LYS A 395 12.24 19.72 -24.97
C LYS A 395 11.14 19.53 -23.92
N GLN A 396 9.85 19.65 -24.33
CA GLN A 396 8.73 19.31 -23.47
C GLN A 396 8.61 17.78 -23.34
N VAL A 397 8.46 17.31 -22.11
CA VAL A 397 8.23 15.87 -21.82
C VAL A 397 6.89 15.62 -21.14
N ALA A 398 6.34 16.63 -20.44
CA ALA A 398 4.98 16.58 -19.88
C ALA A 398 4.27 17.92 -20.05
N LYS A 399 2.93 17.88 -20.08
CA LYS A 399 2.08 19.07 -20.20
C LYS A 399 0.95 19.07 -19.19
N PHE A 400 0.49 20.26 -18.83
CA PHE A 400 -0.81 20.52 -18.22
C PHE A 400 -1.86 20.64 -19.31
N ALA A 401 -3.00 19.98 -19.15
CA ALA A 401 -4.11 20.09 -20.11
C ALA A 401 -4.77 21.47 -20.02
N GLY A 402 -5.21 22.00 -21.17
CA GLY A 402 -6.08 23.18 -21.21
C GLY A 402 -7.51 22.86 -20.82
N GLY A 403 -8.24 23.88 -20.33
CA GLY A 403 -9.63 23.73 -19.93
C GLY A 403 -10.31 25.09 -19.68
N PRO A 404 -11.54 25.11 -19.17
CA PRO A 404 -12.22 26.34 -18.83
C PRO A 404 -11.44 27.16 -17.79
N GLY A 405 -10.97 28.34 -18.20
CA GLY A 405 -10.23 29.26 -17.32
C GLY A 405 -8.75 28.90 -17.09
N VAL A 406 -8.26 27.84 -17.70
CA VAL A 406 -6.85 27.41 -17.60
C VAL A 406 -6.27 27.15 -18.98
N VAL A 407 -5.01 27.52 -19.17
CA VAL A 407 -4.31 27.41 -20.46
C VAL A 407 -3.38 26.18 -20.45
N GLU A 408 -3.33 25.47 -21.58
CA GLU A 408 -2.35 24.39 -21.76
C GLU A 408 -0.92 24.95 -21.69
N GLY A 409 -0.02 24.22 -21.07
CA GLY A 409 1.39 24.58 -21.01
C GLY A 409 2.28 23.39 -20.61
N ALA A 410 3.59 23.55 -20.75
CA ALA A 410 4.52 22.52 -20.30
C ALA A 410 4.47 22.37 -18.78
N ALA A 411 4.37 21.11 -18.32
CA ALA A 411 4.44 20.72 -16.91
C ALA A 411 5.88 20.29 -16.54
N ALA A 412 6.61 19.76 -17.53
CA ALA A 412 8.03 19.45 -17.37
C ALA A 412 8.78 19.56 -18.70
N VAL A 413 10.03 19.94 -18.57
CA VAL A 413 10.98 20.01 -19.69
C VAL A 413 12.30 19.32 -19.37
N ILE A 414 12.98 18.85 -20.40
CA ILE A 414 14.41 18.46 -20.35
C ILE A 414 15.19 19.52 -21.10
N ASN A 415 16.23 20.06 -20.45
CA ASN A 415 17.16 21.00 -21.05
C ASN A 415 18.52 20.35 -21.32
N ASN A 416 19.18 20.79 -22.39
CA ASN A 416 20.59 20.57 -22.63
C ASN A 416 21.26 21.91 -22.97
N PHE A 417 22.07 22.41 -22.03
CA PHE A 417 22.86 23.62 -22.19
C PHE A 417 24.36 23.25 -22.25
N ASP A 418 24.89 23.15 -23.45
CA ASP A 418 26.34 22.82 -23.68
C ASP A 418 26.78 21.52 -22.97
N GLY A 419 25.95 20.48 -23.03
CA GLY A 419 26.21 19.17 -22.40
C GLY A 419 25.80 19.05 -20.93
N ARG A 420 25.25 20.10 -20.33
CA ARG A 420 24.66 20.09 -19.03
C ARG A 420 23.15 19.77 -19.16
N GLU A 421 22.74 18.63 -18.64
CA GLU A 421 21.37 18.16 -18.74
C GLU A 421 20.60 18.38 -17.44
N GLN A 422 19.35 18.89 -17.51
CA GLN A 422 18.45 19.00 -16.37
C GLN A 422 17.00 18.64 -16.76
N PHE A 423 16.30 18.00 -15.84
CA PHE A 423 14.85 17.72 -15.90
C PHE A 423 14.14 18.67 -14.93
N VAL A 424 13.20 19.45 -15.40
CA VAL A 424 12.57 20.52 -14.60
C VAL A 424 11.07 20.31 -14.52
N TRP A 425 10.54 20.26 -13.30
CA TRP A 425 9.10 20.17 -12.98
C TRP A 425 8.57 21.52 -12.53
N PHE A 426 7.49 21.99 -13.17
CA PHE A 426 6.78 23.22 -12.83
C PHE A 426 5.55 22.95 -11.95
N THR A 427 5.66 22.03 -11.01
CA THR A 427 4.62 21.64 -10.06
C THR A 427 5.24 21.31 -8.71
N SER A 428 4.50 21.62 -7.63
CA SER A 428 4.86 21.19 -6.28
C SER A 428 4.77 19.66 -6.13
N TRP A 429 5.33 19.13 -5.08
CA TRP A 429 5.50 17.69 -4.87
C TRP A 429 4.96 17.27 -3.51
N ALA A 430 4.24 16.15 -3.45
CA ALA A 430 3.63 15.64 -2.23
C ALA A 430 3.44 14.12 -2.29
N PRO A 431 4.52 13.32 -2.29
CA PRO A 431 4.44 11.87 -2.45
C PRO A 431 3.69 11.18 -1.29
N GLU A 432 3.61 11.81 -0.12
CA GLU A 432 2.93 11.30 1.06
C GLU A 432 1.41 11.14 0.88
N TRP A 433 0.78 11.93 -0.01
CA TRP A 433 -0.65 11.82 -0.29
C TRP A 433 -1.01 11.80 -1.78
N SER A 434 -0.14 12.28 -2.66
CA SER A 434 -0.44 12.43 -4.10
C SER A 434 0.01 11.22 -4.92
N ALA A 435 -0.93 10.46 -5.47
CA ALA A 435 -0.64 9.43 -6.45
C ALA A 435 0.04 10.01 -7.70
N THR A 436 -0.26 11.26 -8.06
CA THR A 436 0.37 11.99 -9.16
C THR A 436 1.87 12.16 -8.94
N SER A 437 2.29 12.67 -7.76
CA SER A 437 3.72 12.79 -7.44
C SER A 437 4.43 11.44 -7.48
N ASN A 438 3.79 10.39 -6.92
CA ASN A 438 4.32 9.03 -6.96
C ASN A 438 4.41 8.45 -8.39
N TYR A 439 3.50 8.82 -9.29
CA TYR A 439 3.59 8.43 -10.70
C TYR A 439 4.69 9.17 -11.44
N LEU A 440 4.74 10.49 -11.32
CA LEU A 440 5.64 11.34 -12.09
C LEU A 440 7.12 11.11 -11.74
N GLN A 441 7.44 10.78 -10.47
CA GLN A 441 8.83 10.60 -10.02
C GLN A 441 9.61 9.52 -10.76
N HIS A 442 8.95 8.48 -11.27
CA HIS A 442 9.59 7.41 -12.01
C HIS A 442 10.25 7.89 -13.30
N SER A 443 9.71 8.93 -13.94
CA SER A 443 10.28 9.51 -15.16
C SER A 443 11.66 10.11 -14.92
N HIS A 444 11.75 10.99 -13.93
CA HIS A 444 13.02 11.70 -13.68
C HIS A 444 14.06 10.79 -12.98
N ILE A 445 13.64 9.80 -12.18
CA ILE A 445 14.55 8.81 -11.60
C ILE A 445 15.22 7.99 -12.72
N HIS A 446 14.43 7.40 -13.63
CA HIS A 446 14.97 6.64 -14.74
C HIS A 446 15.76 7.49 -15.73
N TRP A 447 15.34 8.73 -15.96
CA TRP A 447 16.10 9.67 -16.77
C TRP A 447 17.44 10.03 -16.12
N MET A 448 17.45 10.42 -14.84
CA MET A 448 18.64 10.83 -14.10
C MET A 448 19.69 9.71 -14.03
N THR A 449 19.23 8.49 -13.76
CA THR A 449 20.08 7.29 -13.65
C THR A 449 20.37 6.61 -14.99
N ARG A 450 19.76 7.07 -16.08
CA ARG A 450 19.80 6.40 -17.40
C ARG A 450 19.28 4.97 -17.36
N GLY A 451 18.40 4.64 -16.38
CA GLY A 451 17.93 3.28 -16.13
C GLY A 451 18.99 2.32 -15.59
N LEU A 452 20.13 2.83 -15.13
CA LEU A 452 21.22 2.07 -14.54
C LEU A 452 21.43 2.51 -13.08
N PHE A 453 21.04 1.68 -12.11
CA PHE A 453 21.07 2.06 -10.70
C PHE A 453 21.14 0.85 -9.77
N LEU A 454 21.62 1.10 -8.54
CA LEU A 454 21.46 0.20 -7.42
C LEU A 454 19.98 0.13 -7.06
N GLY A 455 19.44 -1.09 -6.92
CA GLY A 455 18.04 -1.27 -6.58
C GLY A 455 17.22 -1.91 -7.70
N LYS A 456 15.91 -1.95 -7.49
CA LYS A 456 14.96 -2.64 -8.39
C LYS A 456 13.59 -1.99 -8.38
N ARG A 457 12.81 -2.24 -9.45
CA ARG A 457 11.37 -2.04 -9.47
C ARG A 457 10.67 -3.39 -9.62
N LYS A 458 9.80 -3.72 -8.66
CA LYS A 458 8.84 -4.81 -8.73
C LYS A 458 7.55 -4.36 -8.07
N VAL A 459 6.42 -4.57 -8.71
CA VAL A 459 5.11 -4.20 -8.19
C VAL A 459 4.40 -5.46 -7.71
N HIS A 460 4.00 -5.44 -6.44
CA HIS A 460 3.32 -6.56 -5.80
C HIS A 460 1.91 -6.15 -5.36
N LEU A 461 0.90 -6.90 -5.85
CA LEU A 461 -0.49 -6.77 -5.42
C LEU A 461 -0.90 -8.11 -4.81
N SER A 462 -0.79 -8.22 -3.50
CA SER A 462 -1.05 -9.45 -2.75
C SER A 462 -2.31 -9.25 -1.89
N ALA A 463 -3.45 -9.77 -2.35
CA ALA A 463 -4.72 -9.68 -1.64
C ALA A 463 -4.92 -10.94 -0.79
N GLN A 464 -5.11 -10.77 0.53
CA GLN A 464 -5.34 -11.82 1.51
C GLN A 464 -6.78 -11.81 1.99
N VAL A 465 -7.41 -12.99 2.03
CA VAL A 465 -8.82 -13.18 2.40
C VAL A 465 -8.88 -13.96 3.71
N ASP A 466 -9.38 -13.32 4.76
CA ASP A 466 -9.52 -13.87 6.11
C ASP A 466 -10.86 -14.59 6.29
N ASP A 467 -11.02 -15.32 7.38
CA ASP A 467 -12.25 -15.97 7.86
C ASP A 467 -12.85 -17.01 6.91
N LEU A 468 -12.04 -17.66 6.08
CA LEU A 468 -12.54 -18.41 4.92
C LEU A 468 -13.62 -19.46 5.24
N GLN A 469 -13.53 -20.16 6.40
CA GLN A 469 -14.50 -21.16 6.82
C GLN A 469 -15.55 -20.64 7.79
N LEU A 470 -15.52 -19.36 8.17
CA LEU A 470 -16.40 -18.78 9.19
C LEU A 470 -17.64 -18.13 8.56
N GLU A 471 -18.70 -18.01 9.35
CA GLU A 471 -19.85 -17.18 9.02
C GLU A 471 -19.57 -15.74 9.46
N THR A 472 -20.04 -14.77 8.68
CA THR A 472 -19.91 -13.34 9.00
C THR A 472 -21.30 -12.74 9.24
N ASP A 473 -21.51 -12.15 10.44
CA ASP A 473 -22.67 -11.30 10.70
C ASP A 473 -22.54 -10.01 9.89
N LEU A 474 -23.51 -9.72 9.02
CA LEU A 474 -23.43 -8.57 8.12
C LEU A 474 -23.81 -7.26 8.81
N TYR A 475 -23.07 -6.19 8.48
CA TYR A 475 -23.43 -4.83 8.89
C TYR A 475 -24.80 -4.41 8.35
N TYR A 476 -25.03 -4.73 7.07
CA TYR A 476 -26.30 -4.45 6.41
C TYR A 476 -26.64 -5.53 5.36
N PRO A 477 -27.87 -6.07 5.38
CA PRO A 477 -28.94 -5.87 6.37
C PRO A 477 -28.60 -6.48 7.74
N ALA A 478 -28.79 -5.71 8.82
CA ALA A 478 -28.49 -6.19 10.17
C ALA A 478 -29.30 -7.46 10.54
N GLY A 479 -28.63 -8.39 11.20
CA GLY A 479 -29.21 -9.67 11.59
C GLY A 479 -29.26 -10.71 10.47
N THR A 480 -28.53 -10.50 9.40
CA THR A 480 -28.26 -11.49 8.34
C THR A 480 -26.81 -11.95 8.42
N VAL A 481 -26.55 -13.16 7.96
CA VAL A 481 -25.22 -13.75 7.93
C VAL A 481 -24.85 -14.15 6.49
N PHE A 482 -23.56 -14.15 6.20
CA PHE A 482 -23.05 -14.68 4.97
C PHE A 482 -21.90 -15.65 5.24
N LYS A 483 -21.84 -16.75 4.48
CA LYS A 483 -20.69 -17.66 4.35
C LYS A 483 -20.43 -17.90 2.88
N ILE A 484 -19.17 -17.83 2.48
CA ILE A 484 -18.73 -18.06 1.10
C ILE A 484 -19.10 -19.47 0.65
N ARG A 485 -19.39 -19.61 -0.65
CA ARG A 485 -19.81 -20.86 -1.29
C ARG A 485 -18.79 -21.29 -2.33
N THR A 486 -18.76 -22.58 -2.65
CA THR A 486 -17.87 -23.13 -3.70
C THR A 486 -18.03 -22.42 -5.05
N GLY A 487 -19.27 -22.06 -5.41
CA GLY A 487 -19.53 -21.30 -6.64
C GLY A 487 -18.92 -19.90 -6.65
N ASP A 488 -18.79 -19.25 -5.49
CA ASP A 488 -18.08 -17.97 -5.38
C ASP A 488 -16.58 -18.15 -5.65
N LEU A 489 -15.97 -19.24 -5.14
CA LEU A 489 -14.57 -19.60 -5.44
C LEU A 489 -14.34 -19.91 -6.93
N ASP A 490 -15.24 -20.71 -7.54
CA ASP A 490 -15.18 -21.01 -8.98
C ASP A 490 -15.21 -19.74 -9.84
N ALA A 491 -16.07 -18.78 -9.46
CA ALA A 491 -16.17 -17.48 -10.11
C ALA A 491 -14.87 -16.67 -9.96
N HIS A 492 -14.22 -16.73 -8.80
CA HIS A 492 -12.93 -16.05 -8.60
C HIS A 492 -11.79 -16.71 -9.39
N ILE A 493 -11.77 -18.04 -9.54
CA ILE A 493 -10.82 -18.72 -10.42
C ILE A 493 -10.99 -18.25 -11.88
N ALA A 494 -12.22 -18.19 -12.36
CA ALA A 494 -12.51 -17.72 -13.73
C ALA A 494 -12.07 -16.27 -13.92
N TRP A 495 -12.37 -15.40 -12.95
CA TRP A 495 -11.98 -14.00 -12.97
C TRP A 495 -10.45 -13.80 -12.87
N GLN A 496 -9.74 -14.56 -12.02
CA GLN A 496 -8.28 -14.50 -11.96
C GLN A 496 -7.62 -14.83 -13.31
N ARG A 497 -8.17 -15.78 -14.06
CA ARG A 497 -7.70 -16.10 -15.43
C ARG A 497 -7.96 -14.94 -16.38
N ASP A 498 -9.13 -14.34 -16.31
CA ASP A 498 -9.51 -13.21 -17.15
C ASP A 498 -8.65 -11.97 -16.87
N ILE A 499 -8.50 -11.54 -15.59
CA ILE A 499 -7.71 -10.36 -15.25
C ILE A 499 -6.24 -10.55 -15.66
N ASN A 500 -5.66 -11.73 -15.43
CA ASN A 500 -4.28 -12.02 -15.84
C ASN A 500 -4.08 -11.92 -17.35
N SER A 501 -5.11 -12.22 -18.16
CA SER A 501 -5.04 -12.05 -19.61
C SER A 501 -4.99 -10.59 -20.07
N ARG A 502 -5.43 -9.67 -19.21
CA ARG A 502 -5.52 -8.22 -19.47
C ARG A 502 -4.40 -7.40 -18.87
N LEU A 503 -3.69 -7.94 -17.90
CA LEU A 503 -2.54 -7.30 -17.25
C LEU A 503 -1.32 -7.24 -18.20
N ALA A 504 -0.35 -6.40 -17.86
CA ALA A 504 0.90 -6.29 -18.60
C ALA A 504 1.64 -7.63 -18.67
N ALA A 505 2.35 -7.89 -19.76
CA ALA A 505 3.10 -9.13 -19.95
C ALA A 505 4.07 -9.39 -18.79
N GLY A 506 4.05 -10.60 -18.25
CA GLY A 506 4.84 -11.00 -17.07
C GLY A 506 4.11 -10.82 -15.74
N SER A 507 2.85 -10.34 -15.77
CA SER A 507 2.00 -10.30 -14.57
C SER A 507 1.53 -11.68 -14.17
N GLU A 508 1.37 -11.89 -12.86
CA GLU A 508 0.76 -13.07 -12.27
C GLU A 508 0.04 -12.66 -10.98
N PHE A 509 -1.28 -12.47 -11.09
CA PHE A 509 -2.14 -12.10 -9.96
C PHE A 509 -2.95 -13.31 -9.47
N TRP A 510 -3.02 -13.47 -8.14
CA TRP A 510 -3.84 -14.47 -7.46
C TRP A 510 -4.15 -14.03 -6.03
N LEU A 511 -5.22 -14.61 -5.43
CA LEU A 511 -5.65 -14.36 -4.07
C LEU A 511 -4.98 -15.36 -3.12
N GLU A 512 -4.71 -14.95 -1.88
CA GLU A 512 -4.26 -15.79 -0.79
C GLU A 512 -5.39 -15.97 0.23
N LEU A 513 -5.67 -17.22 0.62
CA LEU A 513 -6.79 -17.62 1.47
C LEU A 513 -6.30 -18.03 2.84
N ALA A 514 -6.82 -17.41 3.89
CA ALA A 514 -6.46 -17.68 5.28
C ALA A 514 -7.51 -18.57 5.95
N HIS A 515 -7.09 -19.73 6.44
CA HIS A 515 -7.95 -20.84 6.83
C HIS A 515 -8.17 -20.97 8.33
N ASN A 516 -9.44 -21.24 8.73
CA ASN A 516 -9.88 -21.56 10.08
C ASN A 516 -10.53 -22.96 10.10
N GLY A 517 -9.76 -24.01 10.43
CA GLY A 517 -10.25 -25.39 10.33
C GLY A 517 -11.46 -25.72 11.18
N ASN A 518 -11.68 -25.02 12.29
CA ASN A 518 -12.86 -25.22 13.14
C ASN A 518 -14.18 -24.90 12.42
N GLY A 519 -14.18 -23.95 11.47
CA GLY A 519 -15.39 -23.63 10.69
C GLY A 519 -15.85 -24.78 9.79
N ASP A 520 -14.89 -25.60 9.26
CA ASP A 520 -15.21 -26.88 8.62
C ASP A 520 -15.83 -27.87 9.63
N ILE A 521 -15.22 -28.03 10.82
CA ILE A 521 -15.71 -28.97 11.83
C ILE A 521 -17.08 -28.53 12.37
N ILE A 522 -17.33 -27.26 12.54
CA ILE A 522 -18.69 -26.74 12.86
C ILE A 522 -19.71 -27.21 11.82
N SER A 523 -19.38 -27.04 10.54
CA SER A 523 -20.24 -27.47 9.43
C SER A 523 -20.44 -28.98 9.38
N ALA A 524 -19.36 -29.74 9.61
CA ALA A 524 -19.35 -31.21 9.58
C ALA A 524 -20.07 -31.86 10.76
N THR A 525 -20.10 -31.20 11.94
CA THR A 525 -20.71 -31.70 13.18
C THR A 525 -22.05 -31.06 13.52
N ALA A 526 -22.62 -30.25 12.62
CA ALA A 526 -23.90 -29.59 12.85
C ALA A 526 -25.02 -30.59 13.16
N ASP A 527 -26.03 -30.18 13.93
CA ASP A 527 -27.15 -31.02 14.42
C ASP A 527 -27.93 -31.74 13.30
N ASN A 528 -27.96 -31.16 12.11
CA ASN A 528 -28.62 -31.75 10.94
C ASN A 528 -27.75 -32.81 10.23
N ARG A 529 -26.55 -33.10 10.70
CA ARG A 529 -25.64 -34.11 10.15
C ARG A 529 -25.86 -35.48 10.80
N PRO A 530 -25.54 -36.61 10.14
CA PRO A 530 -25.68 -37.93 10.71
C PRO A 530 -24.87 -38.09 12.01
N GLN A 531 -25.52 -38.59 13.06
CA GLN A 531 -24.87 -38.93 14.35
C GLN A 531 -24.39 -40.39 14.33
N ASP A 532 -23.49 -40.74 13.42
CA ASP A 532 -23.03 -42.10 13.15
C ASP A 532 -21.64 -42.42 13.70
N GLY A 533 -21.07 -41.50 14.49
CA GLY A 533 -19.77 -41.66 15.11
C GLY A 533 -18.57 -41.40 14.17
N VAL A 534 -18.81 -41.03 12.91
CA VAL A 534 -17.74 -40.64 11.95
C VAL A 534 -17.08 -39.34 12.40
N CYS A 535 -17.89 -38.40 12.87
CA CYS A 535 -17.44 -37.21 13.56
C CYS A 535 -17.38 -37.45 15.06
N ASN A 536 -16.19 -37.77 15.57
CA ASN A 536 -15.96 -37.93 17.00
C ASN A 536 -14.69 -37.15 17.39
N PRO A 537 -14.79 -36.14 18.27
CA PRO A 537 -16.02 -35.69 18.99
C PRO A 537 -17.13 -35.19 18.08
N ASN A 538 -18.38 -35.34 18.50
CA ASN A 538 -19.59 -34.98 17.75
C ASN A 538 -19.92 -33.47 17.76
N TYR A 539 -18.99 -32.63 18.15
CA TYR A 539 -19.11 -31.18 18.26
C TYR A 539 -17.75 -30.53 17.96
N ALA A 540 -17.79 -29.34 17.44
CA ALA A 540 -16.60 -28.52 17.21
C ALA A 540 -16.04 -27.97 18.54
N VAL A 541 -14.84 -27.40 18.48
CA VAL A 541 -14.29 -26.70 19.65
C VAL A 541 -15.15 -25.46 19.91
N ASP A 542 -15.62 -25.36 21.15
CA ASP A 542 -16.30 -24.18 21.69
C ASP A 542 -15.59 -23.74 22.97
N TYR A 543 -15.52 -22.44 23.21
CA TYR A 543 -14.84 -21.88 24.38
C TYR A 543 -15.52 -20.56 24.78
N PRO A 544 -15.42 -20.15 26.05
CA PRO A 544 -15.84 -18.83 26.48
C PRO A 544 -15.06 -17.73 25.76
N GLU A 545 -15.69 -16.60 25.51
CA GLU A 545 -14.99 -15.44 24.93
C GLU A 545 -13.85 -14.99 25.85
N GLN A 546 -12.72 -14.59 25.25
CA GLN A 546 -11.63 -13.95 25.96
C GLN A 546 -12.11 -12.60 26.54
N ILE A 547 -11.53 -12.22 27.67
CA ILE A 547 -11.80 -10.91 28.27
C ILE A 547 -11.29 -9.83 27.32
N ASP A 548 -12.15 -8.88 26.98
CA ASP A 548 -11.79 -7.73 26.15
C ASP A 548 -10.64 -6.95 26.79
N THR A 549 -9.70 -6.57 25.95
CA THR A 549 -8.53 -5.77 26.32
C THR A 549 -8.40 -4.55 25.42
N PRO A 550 -7.74 -3.48 25.87
CA PRO A 550 -7.36 -2.40 24.98
C PRO A 550 -6.56 -2.92 23.79
N LEU A 551 -6.65 -2.24 22.63
CA LEU A 551 -6.03 -2.66 21.37
C LEU A 551 -4.52 -2.93 21.50
N GLU A 552 -3.81 -2.08 22.24
CA GLU A 552 -2.35 -2.17 22.45
C GLU A 552 -2.00 -2.74 23.86
N PHE A 553 -2.85 -3.66 24.36
CA PHE A 553 -2.64 -4.27 25.67
C PHE A 553 -1.39 -5.18 25.64
N GLN A 554 -0.40 -4.85 26.47
CA GLN A 554 0.76 -5.71 26.71
C GLN A 554 0.44 -6.69 27.84
N LYS A 555 0.26 -7.95 27.48
CA LYS A 555 -0.08 -8.99 28.44
C LYS A 555 1.13 -9.36 29.30
N PRO A 556 1.03 -9.33 30.65
CA PRO A 556 2.09 -9.88 31.50
C PRO A 556 2.29 -11.37 31.23
N LEU A 557 3.54 -11.80 31.05
CA LEU A 557 3.88 -13.18 30.74
C LEU A 557 3.39 -14.16 31.79
N GLY A 558 2.89 -15.32 31.36
CA GLY A 558 2.39 -16.38 32.22
C GLY A 558 1.07 -16.07 32.94
N THR A 559 0.40 -14.95 32.63
CA THR A 559 -0.92 -14.59 33.16
C THR A 559 -2.02 -15.05 32.20
N GLY A 560 -3.26 -14.89 32.62
CA GLY A 560 -4.43 -15.32 31.85
C GLY A 560 -4.97 -16.64 32.37
N GLN A 561 -6.06 -17.08 31.79
CA GLN A 561 -6.74 -18.33 32.10
C GLN A 561 -6.89 -19.16 30.84
N ASP A 562 -6.54 -20.44 30.92
CA ASP A 562 -6.84 -21.40 29.86
C ASP A 562 -8.35 -21.50 29.68
N ILE A 563 -8.82 -21.22 28.46
CA ILE A 563 -10.26 -21.30 28.11
C ILE A 563 -10.52 -22.37 27.06
N TRP A 564 -9.49 -22.91 26.44
CA TRP A 564 -9.59 -24.05 25.53
C TRP A 564 -10.16 -25.26 26.27
N GLY A 565 -11.18 -25.93 25.69
CA GLY A 565 -11.83 -27.08 26.30
C GLY A 565 -10.84 -28.17 26.67
N THR A 566 -10.91 -28.66 27.91
CA THR A 566 -9.98 -29.68 28.45
C THR A 566 -10.10 -31.02 27.75
N GLU A 567 -11.23 -31.31 27.12
CA GLU A 567 -11.52 -32.47 26.30
C GLU A 567 -10.81 -32.47 24.94
N PHE A 568 -10.42 -31.28 24.43
CA PHE A 568 -9.72 -31.13 23.17
C PHE A 568 -8.21 -31.02 23.41
N THR A 569 -7.55 -32.15 23.62
CA THR A 569 -6.09 -32.19 23.85
C THR A 569 -5.28 -32.31 22.56
N GLU A 570 -5.88 -32.89 21.52
CA GLU A 570 -5.31 -33.05 20.18
C GLU A 570 -6.43 -33.02 19.13
N TYR A 571 -6.11 -32.72 17.88
CA TYR A 571 -7.04 -32.73 16.76
C TYR A 571 -7.51 -34.16 16.52
N GLY A 572 -8.79 -34.45 16.80
CA GLY A 572 -9.35 -35.81 16.87
C GLY A 572 -10.32 -36.18 15.73
N TRP A 573 -10.70 -35.27 14.85
CA TRP A 573 -11.66 -35.53 13.77
C TRP A 573 -11.01 -36.26 12.60
N SER A 574 -11.75 -37.23 12.00
CA SER A 574 -11.28 -37.96 10.84
C SER A 574 -11.42 -37.12 9.57
N LYS A 575 -10.62 -37.44 8.54
CA LYS A 575 -10.77 -36.83 7.20
C LYS A 575 -12.20 -37.03 6.66
N THR A 576 -12.81 -38.21 6.90
CA THR A 576 -14.19 -38.48 6.48
C THR A 576 -15.21 -37.60 7.19
N CYS A 577 -14.93 -37.19 8.43
CA CYS A 577 -15.74 -36.17 9.12
C CYS A 577 -15.63 -34.82 8.43
N ALA A 578 -14.41 -34.29 8.28
CA ALA A 578 -14.14 -33.00 7.64
C ALA A 578 -14.73 -32.94 6.21
N GLN A 579 -14.69 -34.03 5.46
CA GLN A 579 -15.26 -34.13 4.12
C GLN A 579 -16.81 -34.04 4.07
N ARG A 580 -17.50 -33.97 5.19
CA ARG A 580 -18.93 -33.68 5.23
C ARG A 580 -19.25 -32.23 4.94
N ASP A 581 -18.27 -31.34 5.13
CA ASP A 581 -18.36 -29.98 4.61
C ASP A 581 -17.98 -29.96 3.13
N GLU A 582 -18.94 -29.62 2.26
CA GLU A 582 -18.73 -29.50 0.82
C GLU A 582 -17.68 -28.40 0.50
N PHE A 583 -17.70 -27.33 1.26
CA PHE A 583 -16.77 -26.22 1.06
C PHE A 583 -15.30 -26.65 1.32
N ALA A 584 -15.04 -27.36 2.43
CA ALA A 584 -13.71 -27.90 2.71
C ALA A 584 -13.29 -28.99 1.71
N SER A 585 -14.25 -29.83 1.30
CA SER A 585 -14.02 -30.88 0.29
C SER A 585 -13.66 -30.35 -1.09
N TRP A 586 -14.07 -29.14 -1.44
CA TRP A 586 -13.75 -28.46 -2.71
C TRP A 586 -12.24 -28.29 -2.92
N PHE A 587 -11.47 -28.07 -1.84
CA PHE A 587 -10.00 -27.93 -1.88
C PHE A 587 -9.25 -29.26 -2.10
N LEU A 588 -9.92 -30.38 -2.03
CA LEU A 588 -9.30 -31.71 -2.31
C LEU A 588 -8.97 -31.89 -3.80
N ASP A 589 -9.61 -31.13 -4.68
CA ASP A 589 -9.22 -31.05 -6.08
C ASP A 589 -7.97 -30.17 -6.20
N SER A 590 -6.90 -30.74 -6.76
CA SER A 590 -5.61 -30.06 -6.88
C SER A 590 -5.65 -28.83 -7.79
N SER A 591 -6.57 -28.76 -8.76
CA SER A 591 -6.74 -27.60 -9.65
C SER A 591 -7.36 -26.44 -8.88
N ASN A 592 -8.30 -26.71 -8.00
CA ASN A 592 -8.94 -25.74 -7.13
C ASN A 592 -7.96 -25.23 -6.08
N LEU A 593 -7.29 -26.18 -5.40
CA LEU A 593 -6.27 -25.86 -4.40
C LEU A 593 -5.17 -24.94 -4.96
N ASN A 594 -4.61 -25.27 -6.12
CA ASN A 594 -3.49 -24.52 -6.69
C ASN A 594 -3.89 -23.24 -7.43
N ALA A 595 -5.18 -22.92 -7.51
CA ALA A 595 -5.66 -21.65 -8.06
C ALA A 595 -5.41 -20.47 -7.11
N PHE A 596 -5.19 -20.73 -5.83
CA PHE A 596 -4.96 -19.75 -4.76
C PHE A 596 -3.66 -20.02 -4.02
N ALA A 597 -3.21 -19.03 -3.23
CA ALA A 597 -2.25 -19.27 -2.17
C ALA A 597 -2.97 -19.51 -0.84
N HIS A 598 -2.27 -20.06 0.14
CA HIS A 598 -2.88 -20.51 1.39
C HIS A 598 -1.97 -20.27 2.59
N LEU A 599 -2.60 -19.89 3.72
CA LEU A 599 -1.94 -19.76 5.02
C LEU A 599 -2.93 -20.05 6.17
N SER A 600 -2.42 -20.03 7.40
CA SER A 600 -3.22 -20.22 8.61
C SER A 600 -3.87 -18.91 9.09
N HIS A 601 -5.10 -19.01 9.61
CA HIS A 601 -5.80 -17.95 10.34
C HIS A 601 -6.25 -18.41 11.73
N THR A 602 -5.48 -19.33 12.34
CA THR A 602 -5.79 -20.10 13.56
C THR A 602 -6.98 -21.05 13.39
N PHE A 603 -7.22 -21.91 14.37
CA PHE A 603 -8.25 -22.94 14.24
C PHE A 603 -9.65 -22.40 14.48
N THR A 604 -9.85 -21.76 15.64
CA THR A 604 -11.19 -21.29 16.06
C THR A 604 -11.41 -19.78 15.83
N HIS A 605 -10.36 -19.03 15.46
CA HIS A 605 -10.36 -17.57 15.37
C HIS A 605 -10.47 -16.90 16.76
N MET A 606 -9.91 -17.50 17.81
CA MET A 606 -9.89 -16.90 19.15
C MET A 606 -9.06 -15.61 19.19
N GLY A 607 -9.55 -14.58 19.89
CA GLY A 607 -8.77 -13.36 20.17
C GLY A 607 -7.53 -13.67 21.02
N LEU A 608 -6.34 -13.20 20.64
CA LEU A 608 -5.08 -13.62 21.23
C LEU A 608 -4.41 -12.59 22.15
N ASN A 609 -5.00 -11.41 22.34
CA ASN A 609 -4.39 -10.37 23.19
C ASN A 609 -4.23 -10.84 24.64
N ASN A 610 -5.18 -11.61 25.15
CA ASN A 610 -5.16 -12.15 26.54
C ASN A 610 -5.03 -13.68 26.59
N ALA A 611 -4.77 -14.34 25.45
CA ALA A 611 -4.63 -15.79 25.36
C ALA A 611 -3.40 -16.28 26.14
N THR A 612 -3.53 -17.48 26.75
CA THR A 612 -2.39 -18.16 27.34
C THR A 612 -1.50 -18.79 26.26
N TYR A 613 -0.29 -19.18 26.64
CA TYR A 613 0.59 -19.98 25.78
C TYR A 613 -0.12 -21.24 25.26
N LYS A 614 -0.82 -21.95 26.15
CA LYS A 614 -1.49 -23.23 25.86
C LYS A 614 -2.65 -23.04 24.87
N ASP A 615 -3.51 -22.05 25.10
CA ASP A 615 -4.63 -21.78 24.19
C ASP A 615 -4.12 -21.39 22.79
N THR A 616 -3.12 -20.52 22.75
CA THR A 616 -2.49 -20.13 21.48
C THR A 616 -1.81 -21.32 20.77
N GLU A 617 -1.11 -22.17 21.53
CA GLU A 617 -0.50 -23.38 20.98
C GLU A 617 -1.55 -24.32 20.36
N ARG A 618 -2.71 -24.47 21.00
CA ARG A 618 -3.84 -25.28 20.48
C ARG A 618 -4.42 -24.69 19.20
N GLU A 619 -4.61 -23.37 19.16
CA GLU A 619 -5.05 -22.67 17.96
C GLU A 619 -4.17 -22.97 16.73
N ILE A 620 -2.86 -23.01 16.94
CA ILE A 620 -1.92 -23.29 15.84
C ILE A 620 -1.87 -24.78 15.51
N GLN A 621 -1.69 -25.66 16.50
CA GLN A 621 -1.52 -27.09 16.26
C GLN A 621 -2.75 -27.75 15.64
N PHE A 622 -3.95 -27.37 16.07
CA PHE A 622 -5.19 -27.91 15.51
C PHE A 622 -5.39 -27.45 14.07
N ASN A 623 -5.12 -26.18 13.77
CA ASN A 623 -5.23 -25.70 12.40
C ASN A 623 -4.19 -26.35 11.46
N GLN A 624 -2.96 -26.51 11.91
CA GLN A 624 -1.91 -27.23 11.15
C GLN A 624 -2.31 -28.69 10.89
N ALA A 625 -2.87 -29.38 11.89
CA ALA A 625 -3.34 -30.76 11.75
C ALA A 625 -4.49 -30.86 10.75
N TRP A 626 -5.47 -29.95 10.82
CA TRP A 626 -6.58 -29.88 9.87
C TRP A 626 -6.09 -29.57 8.45
N MET A 627 -5.23 -28.57 8.27
CA MET A 627 -4.67 -28.22 6.96
C MET A 627 -3.90 -29.41 6.35
N THR A 628 -3.14 -30.13 7.15
CA THR A 628 -2.43 -31.34 6.69
C THR A 628 -3.41 -32.46 6.31
N GLN A 629 -4.44 -32.67 7.11
CA GLN A 629 -5.45 -33.70 6.85
C GLN A 629 -6.23 -33.41 5.56
N MET A 630 -6.60 -32.16 5.33
CA MET A 630 -7.31 -31.71 4.11
C MET A 630 -6.38 -31.50 2.92
N GLY A 631 -5.07 -31.52 3.14
CA GLY A 631 -4.06 -31.38 2.08
C GLY A 631 -3.82 -29.93 1.65
N ILE A 632 -4.28 -28.93 2.42
CA ILE A 632 -4.01 -27.51 2.17
C ILE A 632 -2.51 -27.23 2.18
N ASP A 633 -1.77 -27.88 3.07
CA ASP A 633 -0.30 -27.81 3.19
C ASP A 633 0.46 -28.34 1.96
N LYS A 634 -0.23 -28.97 0.99
CA LYS A 634 0.35 -29.47 -0.28
C LYS A 634 0.18 -28.51 -1.44
N ALA A 635 -0.51 -27.38 -1.23
CA ALA A 635 -0.63 -26.35 -2.25
C ALA A 635 0.76 -25.85 -2.68
N THR A 636 0.92 -25.59 -3.98
CA THR A 636 2.18 -25.05 -4.52
C THR A 636 2.52 -23.66 -3.96
N LYS A 637 1.49 -22.93 -3.53
CA LYS A 637 1.60 -21.59 -2.95
C LYS A 637 1.17 -21.60 -1.46
N PHE A 638 1.68 -22.53 -0.66
CA PHE A 638 1.43 -22.58 0.79
C PHE A 638 2.49 -21.80 1.58
N SER A 639 2.07 -21.07 2.62
CA SER A 639 2.92 -20.29 3.54
C SER A 639 2.97 -20.96 4.92
N PRO A 640 3.87 -21.94 5.13
CA PRO A 640 3.92 -22.73 6.38
C PRO A 640 4.43 -21.93 7.59
N LYS A 641 5.07 -20.78 7.40
CA LYS A 641 5.65 -19.95 8.46
C LYS A 641 4.82 -18.70 8.73
N GLY A 642 3.79 -18.48 7.94
CA GLY A 642 2.93 -17.32 7.97
C GLY A 642 1.67 -17.54 8.77
N LEU A 643 1.17 -16.47 9.38
CA LEU A 643 -0.11 -16.44 10.08
C LEU A 643 -0.79 -15.09 9.88
N VAL A 644 -2.09 -15.09 9.66
CA VAL A 644 -2.95 -13.94 9.90
C VAL A 644 -3.49 -14.06 11.32
N PRO A 645 -3.09 -13.19 12.28
CA PRO A 645 -3.62 -13.23 13.62
C PRO A 645 -5.09 -12.82 13.65
N PRO A 646 -5.99 -13.57 14.35
CA PRO A 646 -7.41 -13.22 14.47
C PRO A 646 -7.59 -11.80 14.98
N ALA A 647 -8.45 -11.01 14.33
CA ALA A 647 -8.77 -9.62 14.70
C ALA A 647 -7.54 -8.74 14.98
N ILE A 648 -6.39 -9.03 14.33
CA ILE A 648 -5.12 -8.30 14.51
C ILE A 648 -4.66 -8.29 15.98
N THR A 649 -4.82 -9.42 16.67
CA THR A 649 -4.52 -9.59 18.11
C THR A 649 -3.27 -10.44 18.36
N GLY A 650 -2.77 -10.43 19.59
CA GLY A 650 -1.66 -11.29 20.07
C GLY A 650 -0.26 -10.74 19.85
N MET A 651 -0.06 -9.66 19.09
CA MET A 651 1.28 -9.13 18.79
C MET A 651 1.93 -8.35 19.95
N HIS A 652 1.18 -8.09 21.02
CA HIS A 652 1.68 -7.58 22.30
C HIS A 652 1.56 -8.60 23.44
N ASN A 653 1.37 -9.88 23.08
CA ASN A 653 1.28 -11.00 24.01
C ASN A 653 2.47 -11.95 23.78
N GLY A 654 3.49 -11.85 24.65
CA GLY A 654 4.70 -12.67 24.55
C GLY A 654 4.46 -14.18 24.67
N ASP A 655 3.39 -14.61 25.38
CA ASP A 655 2.99 -16.02 25.43
C ASP A 655 2.45 -16.49 24.08
N ALA A 656 1.65 -15.64 23.39
CA ALA A 656 1.16 -15.95 22.05
C ALA A 656 2.31 -15.99 21.03
N ILE A 657 3.19 -14.99 21.03
CA ILE A 657 4.34 -14.95 20.11
C ILE A 657 5.24 -16.17 20.32
N ARG A 658 5.50 -16.53 21.58
CA ARG A 658 6.30 -17.72 21.90
C ARG A 658 5.63 -19.00 21.38
N ALA A 659 4.31 -19.16 21.53
CA ALA A 659 3.57 -20.31 21.03
C ALA A 659 3.62 -20.37 19.49
N TRP A 660 3.47 -19.25 18.79
CA TRP A 660 3.62 -19.16 17.35
C TRP A 660 4.99 -19.64 16.90
N MET A 661 6.05 -19.03 17.45
CA MET A 661 7.42 -19.37 17.03
C MET A 661 7.82 -20.81 17.37
N THR A 662 7.36 -21.35 18.51
CA THR A 662 7.58 -22.74 18.89
C THR A 662 6.94 -23.72 17.90
N ASN A 663 5.81 -23.33 17.29
CA ASN A 663 5.08 -24.12 16.29
C ASN A 663 5.43 -23.73 14.82
N GLY A 664 6.55 -23.03 14.61
CA GLY A 664 7.12 -22.75 13.29
C GLY A 664 6.59 -21.51 12.59
N ILE A 665 5.69 -20.73 13.21
CA ILE A 665 5.24 -19.45 12.68
C ILE A 665 6.29 -18.39 13.02
N THR A 666 6.86 -17.75 12.01
CA THR A 666 7.96 -16.79 12.18
C THR A 666 7.66 -15.41 11.61
N ASN A 667 6.55 -15.27 10.89
CA ASN A 667 6.09 -14.01 10.32
C ASN A 667 4.55 -13.92 10.36
N VAL A 668 4.05 -12.75 10.71
CA VAL A 668 2.62 -12.47 10.82
C VAL A 668 2.29 -11.13 10.18
N VAL A 669 1.04 -10.91 9.81
CA VAL A 669 0.57 -9.58 9.41
C VAL A 669 0.15 -8.76 10.62
N GLY A 670 0.51 -7.48 10.61
CA GLY A 670 0.02 -6.46 11.53
C GLY A 670 -1.06 -5.59 10.88
N ASP A 671 -0.95 -4.28 11.11
CA ASP A 671 -1.90 -3.28 10.60
C ASP A 671 -1.12 -1.99 10.31
N ASN A 672 -1.20 -1.51 9.06
CA ASN A 672 -0.50 -0.28 8.65
C ASN A 672 -1.06 0.99 9.32
N THR A 673 -2.25 0.93 9.89
CA THR A 673 -2.89 2.06 10.60
C THR A 673 -2.48 2.15 12.07
N ARG A 674 -1.82 1.11 12.62
CA ARG A 674 -1.40 1.01 14.03
C ARG A 674 0.12 1.25 14.17
N PRO A 675 0.55 2.46 14.58
CA PRO A 675 1.98 2.80 14.69
C PRO A 675 2.82 1.80 15.51
N PRO A 676 2.33 1.21 16.63
CA PRO A 676 3.09 0.22 17.39
C PRO A 676 3.39 -1.09 16.65
N LEU A 677 2.69 -1.37 15.55
CA LEU A 677 2.86 -2.56 14.72
C LEU A 677 3.67 -2.30 13.44
N ARG A 678 4.29 -1.12 13.31
CA ARG A 678 5.09 -0.73 12.14
C ARG A 678 6.53 -0.41 12.51
N ALA A 679 7.47 -0.78 11.64
CA ALA A 679 8.82 -0.25 11.69
C ALA A 679 8.83 1.24 11.27
N LYS A 680 9.84 2.00 11.72
CA LYS A 680 10.04 3.40 11.28
C LYS A 680 10.30 3.50 9.77
N ASN A 681 11.00 2.53 9.19
CA ASN A 681 11.15 2.40 7.76
C ASN A 681 10.03 1.50 7.23
N GLU A 682 9.15 2.05 6.41
CA GLU A 682 7.95 1.37 5.89
C GLU A 682 8.26 0.17 4.96
N TYR A 683 9.49 0.07 4.48
CA TYR A 683 9.96 -1.07 3.67
C TYR A 683 10.57 -2.19 4.52
N TRP A 684 10.62 -2.05 5.86
CA TRP A 684 11.13 -3.04 6.79
C TRP A 684 10.00 -3.69 7.57
N PRO A 685 10.16 -4.97 7.97
CA PRO A 685 9.24 -5.55 8.94
C PRO A 685 9.53 -4.95 10.32
N LEU A 686 8.52 -4.87 11.18
CA LEU A 686 8.76 -4.71 12.60
C LEU A 686 9.29 -6.04 13.15
N ILE A 687 10.41 -6.02 13.83
CA ILE A 687 10.91 -7.18 14.56
C ILE A 687 10.44 -7.05 16.01
N SER A 688 9.66 -8.03 16.50
CA SER A 688 9.18 -8.00 17.89
C SER A 688 10.33 -8.02 18.88
N ASN A 689 10.12 -7.37 20.01
CA ASN A 689 11.06 -7.32 21.11
C ASN A 689 10.35 -7.53 22.45
N VAL A 690 11.11 -7.90 23.49
CA VAL A 690 10.55 -8.19 24.83
C VAL A 690 9.83 -6.97 25.41
N ALA A 691 10.35 -5.76 25.21
CA ALA A 691 9.82 -4.54 25.84
C ALA A 691 8.42 -4.17 25.30
N ASP A 692 8.23 -4.24 23.98
CA ASP A 692 7.01 -3.78 23.34
C ASP A 692 6.02 -4.93 23.04
N ASN A 693 6.55 -6.15 22.84
CA ASN A 693 5.78 -7.31 22.37
C ASN A 693 5.80 -8.52 23.33
N GLY A 694 6.65 -8.49 24.37
CA GLY A 694 6.79 -9.56 25.33
C GLY A 694 7.68 -10.73 24.89
N TYR A 695 8.11 -10.79 23.61
CA TYR A 695 8.98 -11.82 23.07
C TYR A 695 9.74 -11.33 21.84
N ASP A 696 10.99 -11.82 21.65
CA ASP A 696 11.89 -11.34 20.58
C ASP A 696 11.74 -12.15 19.28
N GLY A 697 11.91 -11.47 18.14
CA GLY A 697 12.32 -12.07 16.87
C GLY A 697 11.19 -12.47 15.90
N LEU A 698 9.92 -12.22 16.22
CA LEU A 698 8.82 -12.38 15.27
C LEU A 698 8.87 -11.25 14.23
N LEU A 699 8.70 -11.57 12.96
CA LEU A 699 8.50 -10.58 11.91
C LEU A 699 7.02 -10.18 11.86
N ILE A 700 6.75 -8.91 12.04
CA ILE A 700 5.41 -8.32 11.89
C ILE A 700 5.44 -7.45 10.63
N ILE A 701 4.65 -7.84 9.63
CA ILE A 701 4.59 -7.22 8.32
C ILE A 701 3.44 -6.22 8.33
N PRO A 702 3.61 -4.96 7.92
CA PRO A 702 2.48 -4.05 7.79
C PRO A 702 1.47 -4.64 6.79
N ARG A 703 0.17 -4.53 7.09
CA ARG A 703 -0.92 -4.99 6.24
C ARG A 703 -1.82 -3.82 5.91
N TYR A 704 -2.11 -3.63 4.63
CA TYR A 704 -2.78 -2.43 4.15
C TYR A 704 -4.30 -2.56 4.22
N ALA A 705 -4.95 -1.58 4.87
CA ALA A 705 -6.40 -1.48 4.92
C ALA A 705 -6.97 -1.03 3.56
N THR A 706 -8.04 -1.69 3.09
CA THR A 706 -8.60 -1.49 1.75
C THR A 706 -9.83 -0.60 1.71
N THR A 707 -10.37 -0.21 2.86
CA THR A 707 -11.69 0.46 3.00
C THR A 707 -12.86 -0.41 2.50
N ILE A 708 -12.63 -1.71 2.33
CA ILE A 708 -13.67 -2.73 2.13
C ILE A 708 -13.86 -3.43 3.48
N TYR A 709 -15.07 -3.38 4.01
CA TYR A 709 -15.33 -3.79 5.39
C TYR A 709 -15.54 -5.30 5.50
N PHE A 710 -15.02 -5.90 6.59
CA PHE A 710 -14.99 -7.35 6.78
C PHE A 710 -16.39 -7.96 6.84
N ASN A 711 -17.35 -7.22 7.38
CA ASN A 711 -18.74 -7.62 7.62
C ASN A 711 -19.69 -7.14 6.51
N CYS A 712 -19.15 -6.94 5.31
CA CYS A 712 -19.94 -6.54 4.14
C CYS A 712 -19.73 -7.47 2.95
N ASP A 713 -20.81 -7.86 2.32
CA ASP A 713 -20.86 -8.76 1.17
C ASP A 713 -21.37 -8.10 -0.12
N THR A 714 -21.87 -6.86 -0.01
CA THR A 714 -22.45 -6.11 -1.11
C THR A 714 -21.93 -4.67 -1.19
N ALA A 715 -22.02 -4.06 -2.37
CA ALA A 715 -21.67 -2.66 -2.60
C ALA A 715 -22.51 -1.72 -1.69
N GLU A 716 -23.80 -2.03 -1.48
CA GLU A 716 -24.66 -1.24 -0.59
C GLU A 716 -24.18 -1.30 0.87
N CYS A 717 -23.85 -2.50 1.36
CA CYS A 717 -23.36 -2.71 2.71
C CYS A 717 -22.07 -1.92 2.97
N THR A 718 -21.05 -2.13 2.16
CA THR A 718 -19.73 -1.50 2.38
C THR A 718 -19.76 0.02 2.21
N THR A 719 -20.57 0.54 1.26
CA THR A 719 -20.75 1.98 1.09
C THR A 719 -21.44 2.61 2.30
N ARG A 720 -22.46 1.93 2.82
CA ARG A 720 -23.20 2.40 3.99
C ARG A 720 -22.32 2.44 5.23
N GLU A 721 -21.54 1.39 5.48
CA GLU A 721 -20.62 1.36 6.62
C GLU A 721 -19.53 2.43 6.48
N TRP A 722 -18.99 2.61 5.28
CA TRP A 722 -18.02 3.68 5.00
C TRP A 722 -18.56 5.07 5.34
N ILE A 723 -19.82 5.35 4.98
CA ILE A 723 -20.48 6.63 5.29
C ILE A 723 -20.74 6.78 6.79
N GLU A 724 -21.25 5.72 7.43
CA GLU A 724 -21.71 5.77 8.82
C GLU A 724 -20.55 5.71 9.84
N THR A 725 -19.44 5.04 9.52
CA THR A 725 -18.34 4.78 10.47
C THR A 725 -17.05 5.53 10.15
N SER A 726 -16.80 5.89 8.89
CA SER A 726 -15.51 6.43 8.43
C SER A 726 -15.66 7.79 7.71
N ALA A 727 -16.76 8.49 7.93
CA ALA A 727 -17.04 9.80 7.34
C ALA A 727 -16.99 9.82 5.79
N GLY A 728 -17.18 8.68 5.14
CA GLY A 728 -17.28 8.53 3.69
C GLY A 728 -18.43 9.35 3.10
N LYS A 729 -18.32 9.65 1.81
CA LYS A 729 -19.34 10.46 1.10
C LYS A 729 -19.51 9.94 -0.33
N GLY A 730 -20.76 9.86 -0.76
CA GLY A 730 -21.08 9.45 -2.14
C GLY A 730 -21.64 8.02 -2.21
N ASP A 731 -21.32 7.34 -3.27
CA ASP A 731 -21.77 5.99 -3.59
C ASP A 731 -20.60 5.00 -3.65
N PHE A 732 -20.86 3.77 -4.11
CA PHE A 732 -19.84 2.74 -4.25
C PHE A 732 -18.71 3.15 -5.21
N ASN A 733 -19.01 3.90 -6.29
CA ASN A 733 -17.96 4.41 -7.18
C ASN A 733 -17.06 5.42 -6.47
N SER A 734 -17.66 6.27 -5.62
CA SER A 734 -16.90 7.21 -4.79
C SER A 734 -15.95 6.50 -3.80
N LEU A 735 -16.39 5.37 -3.23
CA LEU A 735 -15.55 4.50 -2.40
C LEU A 735 -14.41 3.89 -3.23
N LEU A 736 -14.70 3.38 -4.43
CA LEU A 736 -13.69 2.83 -5.34
C LEU A 736 -12.70 3.90 -5.83
N ASP A 737 -13.17 5.14 -6.04
CA ASP A 737 -12.30 6.27 -6.39
C ASP A 737 -11.33 6.64 -5.26
N ASN A 738 -11.80 6.60 -4.00
CA ASN A 738 -10.94 6.74 -2.84
C ASN A 738 -9.91 5.61 -2.76
N ALA A 739 -10.35 4.36 -2.94
CA ALA A 739 -9.47 3.21 -2.97
C ALA A 739 -8.44 3.30 -4.10
N ARG A 740 -8.84 3.77 -5.30
CA ARG A 740 -7.94 4.00 -6.42
C ARG A 740 -6.83 4.98 -6.06
N ALA A 741 -7.18 6.15 -5.51
CA ALA A 741 -6.21 7.18 -5.17
C ALA A 741 -5.19 6.68 -4.14
N GLU A 742 -5.67 6.06 -3.07
CA GLU A 742 -4.83 5.61 -1.94
C GLU A 742 -3.96 4.42 -2.32
N ASN A 743 -4.55 3.37 -2.90
CA ASN A 743 -3.83 2.11 -3.12
C ASN A 743 -2.95 2.15 -4.38
N THR A 744 -3.32 2.94 -5.41
CA THR A 744 -2.43 3.16 -6.55
C THR A 744 -1.20 3.96 -6.11
N ARG A 745 -1.35 4.96 -5.23
CA ARG A 745 -0.23 5.69 -4.62
C ARG A 745 0.73 4.72 -3.93
N HIS A 746 0.20 3.79 -3.14
CA HIS A 746 0.99 2.79 -2.40
C HIS A 746 1.78 1.87 -3.35
N LEU A 747 1.14 1.36 -4.39
CA LEU A 747 1.80 0.54 -5.41
C LEU A 747 2.87 1.30 -6.20
N LEU A 748 2.60 2.58 -6.55
CA LEU A 748 3.57 3.46 -7.19
C LEU A 748 4.74 3.82 -6.25
N GLY A 749 4.55 3.76 -4.94
CA GLY A 749 5.61 3.82 -3.94
C GLY A 749 6.50 2.57 -3.89
N LEU A 750 6.17 1.52 -4.64
CA LEU A 750 6.86 0.22 -4.68
C LEU A 750 6.81 -0.54 -3.34
N HIS A 751 5.76 -0.33 -2.55
CA HIS A 751 5.48 -1.10 -1.35
C HIS A 751 5.04 -2.53 -1.71
N ALA A 752 5.33 -3.49 -0.84
CA ALA A 752 4.98 -4.90 -1.01
C ALA A 752 4.00 -5.41 0.06
N ASP A 753 3.31 -4.49 0.74
CA ASP A 753 2.35 -4.79 1.81
C ASP A 753 1.19 -5.64 1.26
N PRO A 754 0.72 -6.66 1.98
CA PRO A 754 -0.48 -7.37 1.60
C PRO A 754 -1.73 -6.54 1.92
N TYR A 755 -2.80 -6.76 1.15
CA TYR A 755 -4.09 -6.05 1.27
C TYR A 755 -5.13 -6.93 1.96
N MET A 756 -5.85 -6.35 2.93
CA MET A 756 -6.78 -7.06 3.80
C MET A 756 -8.19 -7.15 3.21
N PHE A 757 -8.70 -8.38 3.10
CA PHE A 757 -10.08 -8.71 2.76
C PHE A 757 -10.58 -9.86 3.62
N HIS A 758 -11.89 -10.16 3.54
CA HIS A 758 -12.53 -11.23 4.29
C HIS A 758 -13.47 -12.04 3.40
N GLN A 759 -13.89 -13.21 3.87
CA GLN A 759 -14.70 -14.15 3.08
C GLN A 759 -16.00 -13.52 2.56
N ALA A 760 -16.64 -12.61 3.34
CA ALA A 760 -17.87 -11.94 2.91
C ALA A 760 -17.64 -11.06 1.66
N ASN A 761 -16.45 -10.50 1.50
CA ASN A 761 -16.09 -9.68 0.34
C ASN A 761 -16.00 -10.48 -0.98
N MET A 762 -16.11 -11.83 -0.92
CA MET A 762 -16.06 -12.73 -2.07
C MET A 762 -17.45 -13.14 -2.60
N ARG A 763 -18.57 -12.65 -2.05
CA ARG A 763 -19.91 -12.94 -2.56
C ARG A 763 -20.03 -12.53 -4.03
N GLN A 764 -20.32 -13.47 -4.95
CA GLN A 764 -20.32 -13.21 -6.38
C GLN A 764 -21.51 -13.82 -7.16
N ILE A 765 -21.82 -15.12 -6.97
CA ILE A 765 -22.70 -15.85 -7.87
C ILE A 765 -24.12 -15.32 -7.96
N ASP A 766 -24.65 -14.74 -6.90
CA ASP A 766 -26.00 -14.16 -6.80
C ASP A 766 -26.00 -12.62 -6.86
N MET A 767 -24.83 -12.00 -7.12
CA MET A 767 -24.75 -10.54 -7.22
C MET A 767 -25.31 -10.03 -8.54
N PRO A 768 -25.86 -8.81 -8.59
CA PRO A 768 -26.22 -8.15 -9.82
C PRO A 768 -24.98 -7.82 -10.64
N SER A 769 -25.15 -7.67 -11.96
CA SER A 769 -24.08 -7.15 -12.82
C SER A 769 -23.87 -5.67 -12.55
N ILE A 770 -22.61 -5.27 -12.38
CA ILE A 770 -22.16 -3.89 -12.20
C ILE A 770 -21.05 -3.56 -13.19
N THR A 771 -20.76 -2.28 -13.36
CA THR A 771 -19.63 -1.81 -14.20
C THR A 771 -18.58 -1.14 -13.33
N VAL A 772 -17.33 -1.61 -13.44
CA VAL A 772 -16.16 -1.03 -12.79
C VAL A 772 -15.14 -0.69 -13.87
N GLY A 773 -14.95 0.60 -14.11
CA GLY A 773 -14.10 1.07 -15.21
C GLY A 773 -14.56 0.54 -16.57
N SER A 774 -13.72 -0.27 -17.23
CA SER A 774 -14.01 -0.88 -18.54
C SER A 774 -14.67 -2.26 -18.46
N GLN A 775 -14.84 -2.83 -17.26
CA GLN A 775 -15.37 -4.17 -17.07
C GLN A 775 -16.82 -4.15 -16.59
N THR A 776 -17.64 -5.03 -17.15
CA THR A 776 -19.06 -5.20 -16.78
C THR A 776 -19.33 -6.68 -16.52
N GLY A 777 -19.87 -7.00 -15.35
CA GLY A 777 -20.18 -8.36 -14.97
C GLY A 777 -20.68 -8.47 -13.53
N LYS A 778 -20.96 -9.69 -13.08
CA LYS A 778 -21.16 -9.96 -11.67
C LYS A 778 -19.80 -9.87 -10.97
N MET A 779 -19.66 -8.93 -10.06
CA MET A 779 -18.41 -8.71 -9.32
C MET A 779 -18.66 -8.78 -7.83
N SER A 780 -17.76 -9.44 -7.12
CA SER A 780 -17.64 -9.33 -5.68
C SER A 780 -16.98 -7.99 -5.30
N LEU A 781 -16.98 -7.66 -4.00
CA LEU A 781 -16.30 -6.46 -3.52
C LEU A 781 -14.79 -6.49 -3.82
N ILE A 782 -14.14 -7.64 -3.60
CA ILE A 782 -12.72 -7.81 -3.90
C ILE A 782 -12.42 -7.72 -5.40
N MET A 783 -13.26 -8.32 -6.26
CA MET A 783 -13.14 -8.16 -7.71
C MET A 783 -13.24 -6.68 -8.10
N SER A 784 -14.22 -5.95 -7.58
CA SER A 784 -14.44 -4.53 -7.89
C SER A 784 -13.24 -3.66 -7.48
N TRP A 785 -12.70 -3.92 -6.29
CA TRP A 785 -11.53 -3.19 -5.79
C TRP A 785 -10.28 -3.49 -6.63
N VAL A 786 -9.98 -4.77 -6.90
CA VAL A 786 -8.80 -5.17 -7.69
C VAL A 786 -8.90 -4.66 -9.12
N GLU A 787 -10.09 -4.75 -9.77
CA GLU A 787 -10.33 -4.16 -11.10
C GLU A 787 -10.03 -2.66 -11.11
N THR A 788 -10.47 -1.92 -10.09
CA THR A 788 -10.21 -0.48 -9.98
C THR A 788 -8.72 -0.18 -9.96
N ILE A 789 -7.95 -0.88 -9.12
CA ILE A 789 -6.51 -0.66 -8.96
C ILE A 789 -5.72 -1.09 -10.19
N THR A 790 -6.00 -2.27 -10.72
CA THR A 790 -5.25 -2.83 -11.86
C THR A 790 -5.52 -2.07 -13.15
N GLN A 791 -6.76 -1.60 -13.39
CA GLN A 791 -7.07 -0.75 -14.52
C GLN A 791 -6.35 0.60 -14.42
N GLU A 792 -6.27 1.19 -13.24
CA GLU A 792 -5.51 2.43 -13.02
C GLU A 792 -4.02 2.24 -13.27
N MET A 793 -3.41 1.20 -12.69
CA MET A 793 -2.01 0.85 -12.96
C MET A 793 -1.76 0.62 -14.45
N GLY A 794 -2.67 -0.10 -15.12
CA GLY A 794 -2.62 -0.33 -16.57
C GLY A 794 -2.82 0.94 -17.41
N ARG A 795 -3.56 1.94 -16.92
CA ARG A 795 -3.71 3.26 -17.55
C ARG A 795 -2.42 4.08 -17.49
N LEU A 796 -1.68 3.96 -16.40
CA LEU A 796 -0.48 4.73 -16.09
C LEU A 796 0.81 4.10 -16.65
N THR A 797 0.93 2.77 -16.59
CA THR A 797 2.19 2.05 -16.81
C THR A 797 2.03 0.79 -17.66
N ASN A 798 3.17 0.25 -18.11
CA ASN A 798 3.26 -1.10 -18.66
C ASN A 798 3.95 -2.08 -17.66
N TRP A 799 3.86 -1.80 -16.36
CA TRP A 799 4.53 -2.59 -15.34
C TRP A 799 3.80 -3.91 -15.09
N PRO A 800 4.52 -5.03 -15.04
CA PRO A 800 3.97 -6.29 -14.55
C PRO A 800 3.56 -6.17 -13.09
N ILE A 801 2.39 -6.75 -12.76
CA ILE A 801 1.87 -6.85 -11.40
C ILE A 801 1.91 -8.32 -10.99
N THR A 802 2.56 -8.62 -9.84
CA THR A 802 2.70 -9.98 -9.34
C THR A 802 2.17 -10.09 -7.92
N SER A 803 1.55 -11.23 -7.57
CA SER A 803 1.21 -11.56 -6.19
C SER A 803 2.35 -12.32 -5.52
N LEU A 804 2.54 -12.09 -4.22
CA LEU A 804 3.42 -12.87 -3.37
C LEU A 804 2.58 -13.61 -2.32
N LYS A 805 2.93 -14.85 -1.99
CA LYS A 805 2.37 -15.52 -0.81
C LYS A 805 3.01 -14.96 0.45
N HIS A 806 2.37 -15.11 1.59
CA HIS A 806 2.74 -14.46 2.84
C HIS A 806 4.22 -14.68 3.23
N ASP A 807 4.74 -15.91 3.14
CA ASP A 807 6.15 -16.18 3.45
C ASP A 807 7.12 -15.45 2.52
N ASP A 808 6.74 -15.25 1.25
CA ASP A 808 7.55 -14.51 0.29
C ASP A 808 7.45 -13.00 0.50
N ILE A 809 6.29 -12.49 1.00
CA ILE A 809 6.15 -11.11 1.47
C ILE A 809 7.08 -10.88 2.65
N GLY A 810 7.03 -11.73 3.69
CA GLY A 810 7.91 -11.66 4.86
C GLY A 810 9.39 -11.69 4.46
N LYS A 811 9.74 -12.56 3.50
CA LYS A 811 11.09 -12.60 2.93
C LYS A 811 11.45 -11.30 2.21
N SER A 812 10.56 -10.72 1.43
CA SER A 812 10.81 -9.46 0.70
C SER A 812 11.15 -8.31 1.65
N PHE A 813 10.37 -8.15 2.74
CA PHE A 813 10.63 -7.15 3.78
C PHE A 813 11.94 -7.41 4.53
N SER A 814 12.20 -8.68 4.92
CA SER A 814 13.43 -9.09 5.60
C SER A 814 14.67 -8.91 4.71
N ASP A 815 14.58 -9.26 3.43
CA ASP A 815 15.66 -9.07 2.45
C ASP A 815 15.96 -7.59 2.25
N ARG A 816 14.92 -6.72 2.20
CA ARG A 816 15.10 -5.28 2.06
C ARG A 816 15.81 -4.70 3.30
N MET A 817 15.38 -5.08 4.50
CA MET A 817 16.06 -4.65 5.74
C MET A 817 17.52 -5.11 5.76
N ALA A 818 17.79 -6.36 5.38
CA ALA A 818 19.15 -6.90 5.33
C ALA A 818 20.01 -6.19 4.26
N LEU A 819 19.42 -5.83 3.11
CA LEU A 819 20.08 -5.07 2.06
C LEU A 819 20.49 -3.67 2.55
N ASP A 820 19.55 -2.94 3.14
CA ASP A 820 19.80 -1.59 3.64
C ASP A 820 20.88 -1.60 4.75
N GLN A 821 20.90 -2.64 5.62
CA GLN A 821 21.89 -2.80 6.69
C GLN A 821 23.31 -3.11 6.19
N CYS A 822 23.48 -3.67 5.01
CA CYS A 822 24.82 -3.90 4.45
C CYS A 822 25.36 -2.71 3.66
N GLU A 823 24.62 -1.61 3.57
CA GLU A 823 25.02 -0.35 2.96
C GLU A 823 25.65 -0.53 1.58
N PRO A 824 24.93 -1.15 0.62
CA PRO A 824 25.51 -1.42 -0.69
C PRO A 824 25.78 -0.12 -1.45
N LYS A 825 26.84 -0.09 -2.24
CA LYS A 825 27.25 1.06 -3.05
C LYS A 825 27.45 0.63 -4.49
N LEU A 826 27.13 1.52 -5.41
CA LEU A 826 27.39 1.38 -6.83
C LEU A 826 28.38 2.47 -7.25
N SER A 827 29.33 2.16 -8.11
CA SER A 827 30.16 3.15 -8.79
C SER A 827 30.16 2.90 -10.28
N TYR A 828 30.10 3.97 -11.06
CA TYR A 828 30.16 3.95 -12.52
C TYR A 828 31.60 4.13 -12.99
N SER A 829 32.03 3.37 -14.00
CA SER A 829 33.29 3.56 -14.68
C SER A 829 33.05 4.03 -16.13
N TYR A 830 33.70 5.10 -16.52
CA TYR A 830 33.52 5.70 -17.84
C TYR A 830 34.60 5.24 -18.79
N SER A 831 34.20 4.83 -20.01
CA SER A 831 35.11 4.70 -21.15
C SER A 831 35.13 6.02 -21.93
N ASN A 832 36.31 6.44 -22.35
CA ASN A 832 36.51 7.68 -23.12
C ASN A 832 35.93 8.95 -22.46
N GLY A 833 35.72 8.93 -21.16
CA GLY A 833 35.17 10.07 -20.39
C GLY A 833 33.70 10.42 -20.66
N THR A 834 32.96 9.66 -21.47
CA THR A 834 31.63 10.01 -21.92
C THR A 834 30.58 8.92 -21.71
N THR A 835 30.95 7.64 -21.76
CA THR A 835 30.01 6.52 -21.69
C THR A 835 30.34 5.60 -20.54
N ILE A 836 29.32 5.18 -19.80
CA ILE A 836 29.45 4.19 -18.73
C ILE A 836 29.61 2.81 -19.36
N SER A 837 30.76 2.17 -19.12
CA SER A 837 31.11 0.86 -19.69
C SER A 837 31.00 -0.27 -18.66
N SER A 838 31.12 0.06 -17.37
CA SER A 838 30.98 -0.91 -16.29
C SER A 838 30.49 -0.23 -15.03
N VAL A 839 29.96 -1.05 -14.11
CA VAL A 839 29.62 -0.63 -12.76
C VAL A 839 30.22 -1.60 -11.75
N THR A 840 30.65 -1.08 -10.60
CA THR A 840 31.19 -1.88 -9.52
C THR A 840 30.26 -1.80 -8.30
N VAL A 841 29.87 -2.97 -7.80
CA VAL A 841 29.05 -3.14 -6.59
C VAL A 841 29.96 -3.45 -5.42
N SER A 842 29.81 -2.72 -4.34
CA SER A 842 30.51 -2.94 -3.08
C SER A 842 29.52 -2.80 -1.91
N ALA A 843 29.93 -3.20 -0.72
CA ALA A 843 29.18 -3.01 0.51
C ALA A 843 30.15 -2.93 1.68
N LYS A 844 29.65 -2.67 2.88
CA LYS A 844 30.47 -2.68 4.10
C LYS A 844 31.15 -4.05 4.27
N GLY A 845 32.48 -4.06 4.25
CA GLY A 845 33.28 -5.29 4.24
C GLY A 845 33.09 -6.17 3.00
N ASN A 846 32.52 -5.64 1.93
CA ASN A 846 32.18 -6.36 0.70
C ASN A 846 31.42 -7.66 0.92
N SER A 847 30.51 -7.65 1.91
CA SER A 847 29.66 -8.79 2.27
C SER A 847 28.23 -8.30 2.51
N CYS A 848 27.26 -9.05 2.00
CA CYS A 848 25.85 -8.83 2.26
C CYS A 848 25.17 -10.20 2.36
N ARG A 849 24.25 -10.34 3.33
CA ARG A 849 23.54 -11.61 3.53
C ARG A 849 22.57 -11.96 2.41
N VAL A 850 22.21 -10.97 1.62
CA VAL A 850 21.30 -11.09 0.48
C VAL A 850 21.97 -10.56 -0.80
N PRO A 851 21.62 -11.06 -1.98
CA PRO A 851 22.13 -10.51 -3.22
C PRO A 851 21.71 -9.05 -3.40
N VAL A 852 22.63 -8.24 -3.89
CA VAL A 852 22.42 -6.81 -4.15
C VAL A 852 21.83 -6.64 -5.54
N PRO A 853 20.63 -6.04 -5.70
CA PRO A 853 20.04 -5.80 -7.01
C PRO A 853 20.66 -4.60 -7.70
N VAL A 854 20.98 -4.76 -8.98
CA VAL A 854 21.39 -3.69 -9.89
C VAL A 854 20.51 -3.75 -11.12
N THR A 855 19.74 -2.71 -11.37
CA THR A 855 18.97 -2.55 -12.60
C THR A 855 19.88 -2.03 -13.71
N ILE A 856 19.82 -2.66 -14.89
CA ILE A 856 20.52 -2.22 -16.10
C ILE A 856 19.48 -1.85 -17.18
N PRO A 857 19.76 -0.85 -18.05
CA PRO A 857 18.76 -0.38 -19.01
C PRO A 857 18.44 -1.40 -20.11
N ALA A 858 19.41 -2.19 -20.53
CA ALA A 858 19.27 -3.25 -21.54
C ALA A 858 20.53 -4.09 -21.65
N GLY A 859 20.44 -5.19 -22.39
CA GLY A 859 21.59 -5.99 -22.79
C GLY A 859 22.04 -7.02 -21.77
N THR A 860 23.24 -7.54 -21.93
CA THR A 860 23.89 -8.53 -21.08
C THR A 860 25.04 -7.92 -20.30
N VAL A 861 25.45 -8.59 -19.24
CA VAL A 861 26.67 -8.23 -18.50
C VAL A 861 27.64 -9.40 -18.47
N THR A 862 28.93 -9.10 -18.37
CA THR A 862 29.94 -10.02 -17.89
C THR A 862 30.41 -9.54 -16.53
N SER A 863 30.59 -10.44 -15.56
CA SER A 863 30.87 -10.06 -14.19
C SER A 863 32.18 -10.67 -13.67
N SER A 864 32.81 -10.00 -12.72
CA SER A 864 33.96 -10.49 -11.97
C SER A 864 33.60 -11.44 -10.82
N GLY A 865 32.30 -11.58 -10.52
CA GLY A 865 31.75 -12.37 -9.40
C GLY A 865 30.43 -13.07 -9.72
N ALA A 866 29.79 -13.65 -8.72
CA ALA A 866 28.54 -14.36 -8.88
C ALA A 866 27.36 -13.40 -9.10
N VAL A 867 26.66 -13.56 -10.21
CA VAL A 867 25.51 -12.74 -10.61
C VAL A 867 24.41 -13.63 -11.19
N GLN A 868 23.16 -13.35 -10.80
CA GLN A 868 21.97 -13.97 -11.38
C GLN A 868 21.13 -12.88 -12.05
N ALA A 869 20.80 -13.05 -13.32
CA ALA A 869 19.90 -12.16 -14.03
C ALA A 869 18.44 -12.53 -13.78
N ASP A 870 17.57 -11.51 -13.65
CA ASP A 870 16.13 -11.62 -13.51
C ASP A 870 15.47 -10.54 -14.38
N GLN A 871 14.44 -10.93 -15.14
CA GLN A 871 13.66 -9.99 -15.94
C GLN A 871 12.22 -10.46 -16.03
N VAL A 872 11.28 -9.56 -15.74
CA VAL A 872 9.84 -9.82 -15.80
C VAL A 872 9.21 -8.95 -16.89
N GLY A 873 8.56 -9.59 -17.86
CA GLY A 873 7.90 -8.87 -18.96
C GLY A 873 8.84 -7.90 -19.70
N SER A 874 8.40 -6.66 -19.84
CA SER A 874 9.18 -5.56 -20.46
C SER A 874 10.02 -4.75 -19.48
N GLU A 875 10.12 -5.17 -18.21
CA GLU A 875 10.93 -4.47 -17.23
C GLU A 875 12.43 -4.53 -17.55
N PRO A 876 13.19 -3.51 -17.15
CA PRO A 876 14.65 -3.56 -17.26
C PRO A 876 15.23 -4.76 -16.52
N PRO A 877 16.26 -5.44 -17.07
CA PRO A 877 16.91 -6.55 -16.37
C PRO A 877 17.50 -6.16 -15.02
N ILE A 878 17.32 -7.01 -14.03
CA ILE A 878 17.91 -6.87 -12.69
C ILE A 878 19.05 -7.89 -12.58
N GLN A 879 20.21 -7.44 -12.16
CA GLN A 879 21.37 -8.27 -11.87
C GLN A 879 21.49 -8.43 -10.35
N TRP A 880 21.26 -9.63 -9.85
CA TRP A 880 21.39 -9.97 -8.44
C TRP A 880 22.83 -10.34 -8.13
N VAL A 881 23.58 -9.44 -7.49
CA VAL A 881 25.02 -9.56 -7.25
C VAL A 881 25.28 -10.12 -5.86
N THR A 882 26.01 -11.23 -5.78
CA THR A 882 26.46 -11.81 -4.51
C THR A 882 27.84 -11.31 -4.15
N LEU A 883 27.97 -10.64 -2.99
CA LEU A 883 29.24 -10.12 -2.46
C LEU A 883 29.86 -11.13 -1.49
N ASN A 884 31.07 -11.57 -1.77
CA ASN A 884 31.80 -12.59 -0.99
C ASN A 884 33.22 -12.09 -0.60
N GLY A 885 33.28 -10.91 0.05
CA GLY A 885 34.56 -10.36 0.53
C GLY A 885 35.29 -9.45 -0.44
N SER A 886 34.81 -9.32 -1.69
CA SER A 886 35.38 -8.43 -2.70
C SER A 886 34.28 -7.70 -3.47
N PRO A 887 34.56 -6.48 -3.99
CA PRO A 887 33.67 -5.81 -4.91
C PRO A 887 33.42 -6.64 -6.18
N VAL A 888 32.26 -6.51 -6.79
CA VAL A 888 31.92 -7.18 -8.05
C VAL A 888 31.70 -6.15 -9.14
N THR A 889 32.45 -6.27 -10.24
CA THR A 889 32.30 -5.40 -11.41
C THR A 889 31.45 -6.09 -12.47
N LEU A 890 30.44 -5.37 -12.97
CA LEU A 890 29.59 -5.73 -14.09
C LEU A 890 30.03 -4.93 -15.30
N ASN A 891 30.63 -5.59 -16.31
CA ASN A 891 30.93 -4.96 -17.59
C ASN A 891 29.68 -5.02 -18.47
N LEU A 892 29.20 -3.87 -18.91
CA LEU A 892 28.00 -3.74 -19.71
C LEU A 892 28.25 -4.17 -21.16
N GLY A 893 27.43 -5.06 -21.70
CA GLY A 893 27.48 -5.46 -23.09
C GLY A 893 27.09 -4.33 -24.05
N GLN A 894 26.32 -3.37 -23.55
CA GLN A 894 25.96 -2.13 -24.21
C GLN A 894 26.32 -0.96 -23.29
N THR A 895 27.15 -0.05 -23.73
CA THR A 895 27.53 1.15 -22.96
C THR A 895 26.35 2.10 -22.80
N VAL A 896 26.31 2.82 -21.68
CA VAL A 896 25.20 3.70 -21.29
C VAL A 896 25.67 5.14 -21.21
N GLY A 897 24.89 6.05 -21.79
CA GLY A 897 25.21 7.47 -21.83
C GLY A 897 26.11 7.80 -23.03
N GLY A 898 26.25 9.06 -23.29
CA GLY A 898 26.98 9.62 -24.43
C GLY A 898 26.02 10.15 -25.50
N ALA A 899 25.79 11.41 -25.52
CA ALA A 899 25.44 12.21 -26.67
C ALA A 899 26.37 13.42 -26.64
#